data_e9d20475e6f31b3bcfd79e2781dd3520
#
_entry.id   e9d20475e6f31b3bcfd79e2781dd3520
#
_cell.length_a   1.000
_cell.length_b   1.000
_cell.length_c   1.000
_cell.angle_alpha   90.00
_cell.angle_beta   90.00
_cell.angle_gamma   90.00
#
_symmetry.space_group_name_H-M   'P 1'
#
loop_
_entity.id
_entity.type
_entity.pdbx_description
1 polymer ?
#
loop_
_entity_poly.entity_id
_entity_poly.type
_entity_poly.pdbx_seq_one_letter_code
_entity_poly.pdbx_strand_id
1 'polypeptide(L)'
;MALILLTVAACLYSTGAGNIFGAKVDWSSQHSVFPEYFRQQFYRTGQFFPEFALNIGGGQNIYNFSYYGLFSPVVLIGYLLPNVKMSDYMMVASIVCLAAAVIILYRWLKSREFTAAVSGMTALMFLFAGPMIYQSSHQIMFVNYMPFLCLTFCGIDRYFEQKKSGLLIGGTFLMIMTSFYFSIGGILALGLYGIYRYARTKERAEEMITVKGFLGDGLRFAGRILTAIMLAGVLLVPTAMALLGRSGSKGEKTDLWQLLTPQINLEKFLYGAYGPGLSCLMLIILLTGLFYKKAYEKILSLGCLVVLTVPFFSYLLNGALYVRPKSLIPFLPLMCYLTAKYLEKLKNQKIGRIWMLLPCLAVVIYIYLKKDDMKSEVLWKLLLLDAVITLLICVAQAYSVWIRKYLTVAVLGPVILSLIITGSYSWEKSGNLESRKAYEEDTSRAIGKAVDKAITSDGGFYRVEQVGNEEKNAENLNRVWNSEQYITSLYSSSYNADYQNFRKNDFQVEQPYRNFLMQSVSQNPVFRQLMGVKYLISSQNVPGYEKKWMTRGGDVYCNENAAPIAYKTNQTMSEAEYDRLDFPYNQLVFTRYAVTKDGTVSAEQVKEELAEDVEKCDFRIPEKNNGISLVVPTENGYQVKMKKAQEFEVAVPEQEEKDGVLFVQFRIENKKPKKDIEISLEGERNKLSSIQHMYYNGNTVFTYAVGLEKGQKTVRLSLGKGEYTIKDMSAYTGVLNEGTDLYQSVFRVDKEQTKGNLIQGRIKSQKDGMFITSIPFDKGFEMTIDGVKVKCEKVNKAFLGFHLEAGKHKIRILYHAPGVTAGKILTGLGVLIVIAGAVRKKKCAE
;
A
#
# COMPACT_ATOMS: atom_id res chain seq x y z
N MET A 1 -11.49 32.26 5.42
CA MET A 1 -10.18 32.51 6.07
C MET A 1 -10.06 31.69 7.36
N ALA A 2 -10.96 31.84 8.34
CA ALA A 2 -10.85 31.14 9.63
C ALA A 2 -10.71 29.60 9.51
N LEU A 3 -11.50 28.94 8.67
CA LEU A 3 -11.41 27.48 8.46
C LEU A 3 -10.06 27.06 7.88
N ILE A 4 -9.42 27.85 7.02
CA ILE A 4 -8.07 27.56 6.50
C ILE A 4 -7.05 27.63 7.64
N LEU A 5 -7.08 28.73 8.42
CA LEU A 5 -6.16 28.91 9.55
C LEU A 5 -6.31 27.80 10.59
N LEU A 6 -7.55 27.42 10.91
CA LEU A 6 -7.81 26.31 11.84
C LEU A 6 -7.33 24.96 11.28
N THR A 7 -7.46 24.73 9.96
CA THR A 7 -6.94 23.50 9.34
C THR A 7 -5.42 23.45 9.43
N VAL A 8 -4.74 24.54 9.08
CA VAL A 8 -3.27 24.62 9.18
C VAL A 8 -2.82 24.48 10.63
N ALA A 9 -3.46 25.19 11.57
CA ALA A 9 -3.15 25.09 12.99
C ALA A 9 -3.34 23.64 13.52
N ALA A 10 -4.41 22.96 13.11
CA ALA A 10 -4.66 21.57 13.51
C ALA A 10 -3.59 20.61 12.95
N CYS A 11 -3.14 20.80 11.70
CA CYS A 11 -2.04 20.02 11.11
C CYS A 11 -0.72 20.28 11.84
N LEU A 12 -0.39 21.54 12.14
CA LEU A 12 0.82 21.89 12.90
C LEU A 12 0.80 21.33 14.31
N TYR A 13 -0.34 21.42 14.99
CA TYR A 13 -0.53 20.84 16.33
C TYR A 13 -0.33 19.31 16.31
N SER A 14 -0.93 18.60 15.33
CA SER A 14 -0.81 17.15 15.23
C SER A 14 0.61 16.70 14.88
N THR A 15 1.39 17.54 14.19
CA THR A 15 2.79 17.25 13.85
C THR A 15 3.68 17.27 15.09
N GLY A 16 3.45 18.20 16.00
CA GLY A 16 4.28 18.41 17.15
C GLY A 16 5.66 18.99 16.82
N ALA A 17 6.42 19.33 17.85
CA ALA A 17 7.77 19.84 17.70
C ALA A 17 8.75 18.74 17.29
N GLY A 18 9.65 19.03 16.35
CA GLY A 18 10.72 18.12 15.93
C GLY A 18 10.32 17.04 14.92
N ASN A 19 9.04 16.95 14.52
CA ASN A 19 8.56 16.02 13.50
C ASN A 19 8.25 16.73 12.19
N ILE A 20 8.01 15.94 11.13
CA ILE A 20 7.43 16.39 9.85
C ILE A 20 5.97 15.92 9.75
N PHE A 21 5.18 16.55 8.86
CA PHE A 21 3.82 16.10 8.55
C PHE A 21 3.85 14.91 7.58
N GLY A 22 4.49 13.83 8.01
CA GLY A 22 4.68 12.58 7.28
C GLY A 22 4.96 11.44 8.25
N ALA A 23 4.30 10.31 8.06
CA ALA A 23 4.46 9.14 8.93
C ALA A 23 5.62 8.26 8.49
N LYS A 24 6.21 7.54 9.43
CA LYS A 24 7.14 6.46 9.17
C LYS A 24 6.49 5.38 8.30
N VAL A 25 7.28 4.66 7.55
CA VAL A 25 6.92 3.49 6.74
C VAL A 25 5.99 3.82 5.58
N ASP A 26 4.67 3.95 5.77
CA ASP A 26 3.73 4.07 4.66
C ASP A 26 3.92 5.39 3.90
N TRP A 27 4.04 6.51 4.61
CA TRP A 27 4.27 7.79 3.93
C TRP A 27 5.70 7.88 3.40
N SER A 28 6.71 7.56 4.22
CA SER A 28 8.13 7.70 3.86
C SER A 28 8.57 6.75 2.74
N SER A 29 8.01 5.52 2.70
CA SER A 29 8.40 4.50 1.72
C SER A 29 7.47 4.39 0.50
N GLN A 30 6.28 5.00 0.54
CA GLN A 30 5.28 4.87 -0.53
C GLN A 30 4.76 6.22 -1.02
N HIS A 31 4.05 6.98 -0.15
CA HIS A 31 3.32 8.16 -0.58
C HIS A 31 4.21 9.37 -0.90
N SER A 32 5.44 9.40 -0.41
CA SER A 32 6.44 10.42 -0.78
C SER A 32 7.37 9.97 -1.91
N VAL A 33 7.62 8.66 -2.01
CA VAL A 33 8.63 8.08 -2.89
C VAL A 33 8.08 7.77 -4.29
N PHE A 34 6.90 7.14 -4.40
CA PHE A 34 6.31 6.86 -5.71
C PHE A 34 6.01 8.11 -6.54
N PRO A 35 5.44 9.21 -5.98
CA PRO A 35 5.31 10.46 -6.73
C PRO A 35 6.62 11.01 -7.26
N GLU A 36 7.73 10.93 -6.49
CA GLU A 36 9.06 11.31 -6.94
C GLU A 36 9.52 10.43 -8.09
N TYR A 37 9.36 9.11 -7.96
CA TYR A 37 9.70 8.16 -9.01
C TYR A 37 8.94 8.44 -10.31
N PHE A 38 7.63 8.69 -10.24
CA PHE A 38 6.82 9.02 -11.42
C PHE A 38 7.30 10.31 -12.10
N ARG A 39 7.65 11.34 -11.31
CA ARG A 39 8.22 12.59 -11.81
C ARG A 39 9.57 12.37 -12.49
N GLN A 40 10.46 11.59 -11.89
CA GLN A 40 11.77 11.25 -12.47
C GLN A 40 11.61 10.51 -13.80
N GLN A 41 10.68 9.54 -13.88
CA GLN A 41 10.39 8.83 -15.13
C GLN A 41 9.87 9.78 -16.21
N PHE A 42 8.97 10.70 -15.88
CA PHE A 42 8.48 11.71 -16.81
C PHE A 42 9.62 12.56 -17.38
N TYR A 43 10.49 13.10 -16.55
CA TYR A 43 11.61 13.94 -17.02
C TYR A 43 12.63 13.14 -17.84
N ARG A 44 12.89 11.89 -17.47
CA ARG A 44 13.85 11.05 -18.19
C ARG A 44 13.33 10.62 -19.56
N THR A 45 12.06 10.26 -19.66
CA THR A 45 11.50 9.59 -20.85
C THR A 45 10.69 10.52 -21.73
N GLY A 46 10.18 11.64 -21.22
CA GLY A 46 9.15 12.46 -21.87
C GLY A 46 7.78 11.78 -21.96
N GLN A 47 7.63 10.56 -21.42
CA GLN A 47 6.38 9.82 -21.48
C GLN A 47 5.42 10.27 -20.38
N PHE A 48 4.27 10.79 -20.77
CA PHE A 48 3.21 11.15 -19.83
C PHE A 48 2.50 9.91 -19.26
N PHE A 49 2.47 8.81 -20.03
CA PHE A 49 1.88 7.52 -19.65
C PHE A 49 2.96 6.44 -19.59
N PRO A 50 3.75 6.38 -18.51
CA PRO A 50 4.72 5.31 -18.34
C PRO A 50 4.00 3.96 -18.15
N GLU A 51 4.64 2.88 -18.59
CA GLU A 51 4.06 1.53 -18.54
C GLU A 51 4.86 0.57 -17.68
N PHE A 52 6.19 0.80 -17.53
CA PHE A 52 7.09 -0.08 -16.80
C PHE A 52 7.99 0.68 -15.82
N ALA A 53 8.15 0.12 -14.64
CA ALA A 53 9.03 0.61 -13.58
C ALA A 53 10.24 -0.32 -13.45
N LEU A 54 11.22 -0.18 -14.34
CA LEU A 54 12.43 -1.01 -14.38
C LEU A 54 13.27 -0.89 -13.11
N ASN A 55 13.20 0.26 -12.44
CA ASN A 55 14.06 0.63 -11.33
C ASN A 55 13.67 -0.02 -9.99
N ILE A 56 12.44 -0.47 -9.79
CA ILE A 56 11.89 -0.89 -8.50
C ILE A 56 11.47 -2.35 -8.54
N GLY A 57 11.81 -3.12 -7.48
CA GLY A 57 11.38 -4.50 -7.32
C GLY A 57 11.82 -5.44 -8.45
N GLY A 58 13.05 -5.24 -8.95
CA GLY A 58 13.59 -6.00 -10.08
C GLY A 58 13.02 -5.59 -11.44
N GLY A 59 12.00 -4.76 -11.49
CA GLY A 59 11.21 -4.35 -12.66
C GLY A 59 9.75 -4.77 -12.51
N GLN A 60 8.84 -3.79 -12.53
CA GLN A 60 7.42 -3.99 -12.25
C GLN A 60 6.54 -3.29 -13.28
N ASN A 61 5.35 -3.86 -13.53
CA ASN A 61 4.28 -3.11 -14.16
C ASN A 61 3.97 -1.86 -13.33
N ILE A 62 4.07 -0.66 -13.91
CA ILE A 62 3.91 0.60 -13.14
C ILE A 62 2.50 0.75 -12.55
N TYR A 63 1.50 0.09 -13.14
CA TYR A 63 0.13 0.11 -12.64
C TYR A 63 -0.06 -0.66 -11.33
N ASN A 64 0.93 -1.46 -10.90
CA ASN A 64 0.99 -1.97 -9.54
C ASN A 64 1.10 -0.83 -8.50
N PHE A 65 1.55 0.35 -8.93
CA PHE A 65 1.73 1.54 -8.10
C PHE A 65 0.62 2.60 -8.27
N SER A 66 -0.44 2.29 -9.01
CA SER A 66 -1.57 3.21 -9.26
C SER A 66 -2.19 3.77 -7.99
N TYR A 67 -2.21 2.97 -6.91
CA TYR A 67 -2.74 3.37 -5.61
C TYR A 67 -2.01 4.58 -5.01
N TYR A 68 -0.75 4.82 -5.39
CA TYR A 68 0.11 5.86 -4.82
C TYR A 68 0.12 7.15 -5.64
N GLY A 69 -0.90 7.38 -6.45
CA GLY A 69 -1.12 8.64 -7.14
C GLY A 69 -0.61 8.71 -8.57
N LEU A 70 -0.42 7.56 -9.24
CA LEU A 70 -0.17 7.54 -10.69
C LEU A 70 -1.32 8.28 -11.40
N PHE A 71 -0.98 9.31 -12.18
CA PHE A 71 -1.90 10.25 -12.86
C PHE A 71 -2.81 11.08 -11.94
N SER A 72 -2.57 11.08 -10.64
CA SER A 72 -3.30 11.97 -9.73
C SER A 72 -3.02 13.43 -10.09
N PRO A 73 -4.07 14.29 -10.24
CA PRO A 73 -3.86 15.70 -10.52
C PRO A 73 -3.03 16.39 -9.44
N VAL A 74 -3.14 15.95 -8.19
CA VAL A 74 -2.33 16.44 -7.07
C VAL A 74 -0.85 16.14 -7.28
N VAL A 75 -0.51 14.94 -7.76
CA VAL A 75 0.87 14.55 -8.06
C VAL A 75 1.41 15.25 -9.31
N LEU A 76 0.59 15.35 -10.37
CA LEU A 76 0.98 15.97 -11.64
C LEU A 76 1.34 17.46 -11.49
N ILE A 77 0.67 18.21 -10.60
CA ILE A 77 1.04 19.60 -10.29
C ILE A 77 2.48 19.67 -9.74
N GLY A 78 2.91 18.69 -8.95
CA GLY A 78 4.28 18.60 -8.44
C GLY A 78 5.36 18.45 -9.53
N TYR A 79 4.98 18.00 -10.74
CA TYR A 79 5.91 17.95 -11.88
C TYR A 79 6.33 19.34 -12.36
N LEU A 80 5.51 20.36 -12.13
CA LEU A 80 5.83 21.74 -12.47
C LEU A 80 6.89 22.36 -11.53
N LEU A 81 7.29 21.66 -10.48
CA LEU A 81 8.19 22.13 -9.44
C LEU A 81 9.45 21.22 -9.35
N PRO A 82 10.30 21.15 -10.39
CA PRO A 82 11.40 20.19 -10.46
C PRO A 82 12.46 20.38 -9.35
N ASN A 83 12.64 21.61 -8.86
CA ASN A 83 13.62 21.95 -7.84
C ASN A 83 13.14 21.72 -6.39
N VAL A 84 11.86 21.40 -6.20
CA VAL A 84 11.27 21.10 -4.88
C VAL A 84 11.29 19.59 -4.69
N LYS A 85 11.78 19.12 -3.54
CA LYS A 85 11.65 17.69 -3.19
C LYS A 85 10.18 17.28 -3.25
N MET A 86 9.86 16.20 -3.94
CA MET A 86 8.48 15.77 -4.09
C MET A 86 7.84 15.40 -2.75
N SER A 87 8.63 14.90 -1.79
CA SER A 87 8.18 14.66 -0.43
C SER A 87 7.73 15.94 0.28
N ASP A 88 8.49 17.06 0.17
CA ASP A 88 8.10 18.36 0.74
C ASP A 88 6.84 18.90 0.07
N TYR A 89 6.77 18.79 -1.27
CA TYR A 89 5.58 19.13 -2.03
C TYR A 89 4.35 18.35 -1.57
N MET A 90 4.47 17.03 -1.39
CA MET A 90 3.35 16.16 -1.00
C MET A 90 2.83 16.45 0.41
N MET A 91 3.69 16.84 1.36
CA MET A 91 3.26 17.34 2.68
C MET A 91 2.36 18.57 2.55
N VAL A 92 2.83 19.58 1.82
CA VAL A 92 2.06 20.82 1.60
C VAL A 92 0.78 20.55 0.82
N ALA A 93 0.85 19.77 -0.25
CA ALA A 93 -0.28 19.42 -1.09
C ALA A 93 -1.39 18.68 -0.29
N SER A 94 -1.01 17.82 0.64
CA SER A 94 -1.96 17.12 1.51
C SER A 94 -2.71 18.09 2.44
N ILE A 95 -2.00 19.06 3.04
CA ILE A 95 -2.62 20.12 3.87
C ILE A 95 -3.55 20.99 3.01
N VAL A 96 -3.13 21.35 1.80
CA VAL A 96 -3.96 22.12 0.86
C VAL A 96 -5.22 21.34 0.46
N CYS A 97 -5.11 20.06 0.17
CA CYS A 97 -6.26 19.19 -0.12
C CYS A 97 -7.24 19.15 1.07
N LEU A 98 -6.72 19.00 2.28
CA LEU A 98 -7.54 18.99 3.49
C LEU A 98 -8.29 20.31 3.67
N ALA A 99 -7.59 21.45 3.54
CA ALA A 99 -8.21 22.78 3.64
C ALA A 99 -9.24 23.01 2.53
N ALA A 100 -8.95 22.60 1.31
CA ALA A 100 -9.88 22.66 0.19
C ALA A 100 -11.14 21.84 0.45
N ALA A 101 -11.01 20.61 0.97
CA ALA A 101 -12.14 19.75 1.30
C ALA A 101 -13.06 20.40 2.35
N VAL A 102 -12.48 20.96 3.42
CA VAL A 102 -13.22 21.67 4.49
C VAL A 102 -13.98 22.87 3.94
N ILE A 103 -13.33 23.69 3.09
CA ILE A 103 -13.95 24.87 2.50
C ILE A 103 -15.07 24.51 1.52
N ILE A 104 -14.84 23.52 0.65
CA ILE A 104 -15.83 23.09 -0.33
C ILE A 104 -17.03 22.49 0.38
N LEU A 105 -16.83 21.69 1.43
CA LEU A 105 -17.91 21.17 2.27
C LEU A 105 -18.71 22.33 2.90
N TYR A 106 -18.04 23.30 3.53
CA TYR A 106 -18.69 24.47 4.10
C TYR A 106 -19.55 25.21 3.06
N ARG A 107 -18.97 25.49 1.88
CA ARG A 107 -19.70 26.17 0.78
C ARG A 107 -20.85 25.36 0.24
N TRP A 108 -20.70 24.03 0.14
CA TRP A 108 -21.77 23.13 -0.25
C TRP A 108 -22.95 23.19 0.74
N LEU A 109 -22.67 23.08 2.05
CA LEU A 109 -23.68 23.17 3.08
C LEU A 109 -24.38 24.55 3.06
N LYS A 110 -23.63 25.63 2.91
CA LYS A 110 -24.20 26.97 2.74
C LYS A 110 -25.12 27.07 1.53
N SER A 111 -24.76 26.44 0.40
CA SER A 111 -25.59 26.41 -0.81
C SER A 111 -26.89 25.60 -0.62
N ARG A 112 -26.96 24.80 0.46
CA ARG A 112 -28.17 24.05 0.83
C ARG A 112 -29.03 24.79 1.87
N GLU A 113 -28.83 26.08 2.02
CA GLU A 113 -29.58 27.00 2.88
C GLU A 113 -29.33 26.82 4.40
N PHE A 114 -28.34 26.00 4.78
CA PHE A 114 -27.94 25.89 6.19
C PHE A 114 -27.31 27.20 6.69
N THR A 115 -27.54 27.55 7.96
CA THR A 115 -26.94 28.73 8.56
C THR A 115 -25.42 28.68 8.57
N ALA A 116 -24.75 29.83 8.66
CA ALA A 116 -23.29 29.89 8.73
C ALA A 116 -22.72 29.11 9.94
N ALA A 117 -23.43 29.19 11.10
CA ALA A 117 -23.04 28.43 12.28
C ALA A 117 -23.12 26.91 12.09
N VAL A 118 -24.23 26.41 11.52
CA VAL A 118 -24.39 24.97 11.22
C VAL A 118 -23.33 24.51 10.22
N SER A 119 -23.16 25.25 9.12
CA SER A 119 -22.19 24.89 8.09
C SER A 119 -20.74 24.92 8.60
N GLY A 120 -20.40 25.95 9.41
CA GLY A 120 -19.05 26.11 9.96
C GLY A 120 -18.72 25.03 11.01
N MET A 121 -19.60 24.81 11.96
CA MET A 121 -19.38 23.79 12.99
C MET A 121 -19.36 22.36 12.40
N THR A 122 -20.21 22.08 11.41
CA THR A 122 -20.18 20.79 10.70
C THR A 122 -18.88 20.64 9.89
N ALA A 123 -18.36 21.70 9.29
CA ALA A 123 -17.07 21.66 8.60
C ALA A 123 -15.90 21.44 9.57
N LEU A 124 -15.98 21.95 10.81
CA LEU A 124 -15.01 21.63 11.87
C LEU A 124 -15.14 20.18 12.34
N MET A 125 -16.37 19.66 12.49
CA MET A 125 -16.59 18.23 12.77
C MET A 125 -15.98 17.35 11.69
N PHE A 126 -16.10 17.73 10.41
CA PHE A 126 -15.43 17.04 9.30
C PHE A 126 -13.92 17.11 9.40
N LEU A 127 -13.34 18.28 9.69
CA LEU A 127 -11.90 18.44 9.84
C LEU A 127 -11.32 17.52 10.93
N PHE A 128 -12.00 17.43 12.09
CA PHE A 128 -11.56 16.64 13.22
C PHE A 128 -12.05 15.19 13.20
N ALA A 129 -12.80 14.77 12.16
CA ALA A 129 -13.13 13.36 11.98
C ALA A 129 -11.86 12.49 11.91
N GLY A 130 -11.90 11.31 12.54
CA GLY A 130 -10.73 10.46 12.75
C GLY A 130 -9.77 10.28 11.56
N PRO A 131 -10.26 10.02 10.31
CA PRO A 131 -9.36 9.85 9.17
C PRO A 131 -8.76 11.15 8.63
N MET A 132 -9.37 12.31 8.85
CA MET A 132 -9.02 13.50 8.06
C MET A 132 -7.59 13.99 8.31
N ILE A 133 -7.27 14.48 9.49
CA ILE A 133 -5.90 14.95 9.80
C ILE A 133 -4.92 13.76 9.85
N TYR A 134 -5.33 12.64 10.46
CA TYR A 134 -4.46 11.48 10.62
C TYR A 134 -3.96 10.96 9.26
N GLN A 135 -4.87 10.66 8.34
CA GLN A 135 -4.48 10.11 7.04
C GLN A 135 -3.80 11.13 6.12
N SER A 136 -4.01 12.43 6.35
CA SER A 136 -3.30 13.47 5.60
C SER A 136 -1.77 13.46 5.84
N SER A 137 -1.32 12.86 6.95
CA SER A 137 0.11 12.66 7.25
C SER A 137 0.57 11.20 7.14
N HIS A 138 -0.33 10.21 7.04
CA HIS A 138 -0.01 8.78 7.00
C HIS A 138 -0.24 8.19 5.62
N GLN A 139 -1.50 8.01 5.23
CA GLN A 139 -1.88 7.41 3.95
C GLN A 139 -2.72 8.43 3.16
N ILE A 140 -2.04 9.37 2.53
CA ILE A 140 -2.66 10.57 1.92
C ILE A 140 -3.74 10.25 0.89
N MET A 141 -3.69 9.07 0.24
CA MET A 141 -4.71 8.65 -0.72
C MET A 141 -6.07 8.35 -0.09
N PHE A 142 -6.14 8.24 1.25
CA PHE A 142 -7.40 8.08 1.98
C PHE A 142 -8.23 9.37 2.04
N VAL A 143 -7.61 10.52 1.87
CA VAL A 143 -8.24 11.84 2.09
C VAL A 143 -7.99 12.86 0.98
N ASN A 144 -6.92 12.77 0.20
CA ASN A 144 -6.59 13.77 -0.83
C ASN A 144 -7.62 13.86 -1.97
N TYR A 145 -8.51 12.87 -2.14
CA TYR A 145 -9.64 12.91 -3.08
C TYR A 145 -10.87 13.65 -2.53
N MET A 146 -10.93 13.95 -1.24
CA MET A 146 -12.09 14.57 -0.58
C MET A 146 -12.53 15.91 -1.19
N PRO A 147 -11.64 16.83 -1.62
CA PRO A 147 -12.05 18.05 -2.29
C PRO A 147 -12.89 17.77 -3.54
N PHE A 148 -12.48 16.79 -4.33
CA PHE A 148 -13.17 16.41 -5.57
C PHE A 148 -14.50 15.70 -5.29
N LEU A 149 -14.55 14.87 -4.24
CA LEU A 149 -15.79 14.24 -3.77
C LEU A 149 -16.81 15.32 -3.31
N CYS A 150 -16.39 16.28 -2.49
CA CYS A 150 -17.25 17.41 -2.07
C CYS A 150 -17.71 18.26 -3.26
N LEU A 151 -16.84 18.48 -4.23
CA LEU A 151 -17.19 19.15 -5.50
C LEU A 151 -18.24 18.35 -6.29
N THR A 152 -18.15 17.03 -6.28
CA THR A 152 -19.10 16.17 -6.97
C THR A 152 -20.48 16.22 -6.33
N PHE A 153 -20.58 16.32 -4.99
CA PHE A 153 -21.87 16.58 -4.34
C PHE A 153 -22.49 17.92 -4.79
N CYS A 154 -21.69 18.98 -4.92
CA CYS A 154 -22.15 20.24 -5.54
C CYS A 154 -22.60 20.01 -7.00
N GLY A 155 -21.89 19.12 -7.72
CA GLY A 155 -22.19 18.75 -9.10
C GLY A 155 -23.55 18.05 -9.22
N ILE A 156 -23.90 17.16 -8.28
CA ILE A 156 -25.22 16.51 -8.21
C ILE A 156 -26.33 17.55 -8.02
N ASP A 157 -26.13 18.50 -7.12
CA ASP A 157 -27.12 19.57 -6.90
C ASP A 157 -27.36 20.38 -8.17
N ARG A 158 -26.27 20.80 -8.85
CA ARG A 158 -26.38 21.54 -10.13
C ARG A 158 -27.02 20.69 -11.24
N TYR A 159 -26.77 19.37 -11.23
CA TYR A 159 -27.40 18.47 -12.19
C TYR A 159 -28.92 18.44 -12.05
N PHE A 160 -29.43 18.26 -10.83
CA PHE A 160 -30.88 18.19 -10.58
C PHE A 160 -31.57 19.56 -10.65
N GLU A 161 -30.92 20.64 -10.20
CA GLU A 161 -31.52 21.99 -10.16
C GLU A 161 -31.37 22.75 -11.47
N GLN A 162 -30.22 22.62 -12.15
CA GLN A 162 -29.87 23.44 -13.33
C GLN A 162 -29.67 22.61 -14.60
N LYS A 163 -29.83 21.30 -14.53
CA LYS A 163 -29.53 20.35 -15.64
C LYS A 163 -28.07 20.46 -16.17
N LYS A 164 -27.12 20.93 -15.35
CA LYS A 164 -25.69 21.08 -15.70
C LYS A 164 -24.89 19.91 -15.15
N SER A 165 -24.29 19.09 -16.04
CA SER A 165 -23.58 17.87 -15.67
C SER A 165 -22.04 18.03 -15.60
N GLY A 166 -21.47 19.15 -16.05
CA GLY A 166 -20.01 19.31 -16.15
C GLY A 166 -19.27 19.11 -14.83
N LEU A 167 -19.78 19.70 -13.73
CA LEU A 167 -19.17 19.56 -12.41
C LEU A 167 -19.33 18.15 -11.83
N LEU A 168 -20.44 17.47 -12.13
CA LEU A 168 -20.66 16.06 -11.75
C LEU A 168 -19.63 15.16 -12.45
N ILE A 169 -19.49 15.29 -13.77
CA ILE A 169 -18.54 14.47 -14.56
C ILE A 169 -17.10 14.81 -14.16
N GLY A 170 -16.71 16.10 -14.14
CA GLY A 170 -15.36 16.53 -13.84
C GLY A 170 -14.95 16.21 -12.40
N GLY A 171 -15.81 16.44 -11.42
CA GLY A 171 -15.55 16.10 -10.02
C GLY A 171 -15.37 14.60 -9.81
N THR A 172 -16.24 13.77 -10.40
CA THR A 172 -16.12 12.30 -10.36
C THR A 172 -14.82 11.83 -11.03
N PHE A 173 -14.48 12.37 -12.21
CA PHE A 173 -13.23 12.06 -12.90
C PHE A 173 -12.00 12.38 -12.03
N LEU A 174 -11.92 13.61 -11.49
CA LEU A 174 -10.80 14.02 -10.64
C LEU A 174 -10.71 13.19 -9.35
N MET A 175 -11.85 12.80 -8.76
CA MET A 175 -11.92 11.90 -7.62
C MET A 175 -11.30 10.54 -7.95
N ILE A 176 -11.67 9.94 -9.10
CA ILE A 176 -11.14 8.65 -9.55
C ILE A 176 -9.64 8.75 -9.82
N MET A 177 -9.19 9.78 -10.57
CA MET A 177 -7.77 9.98 -10.89
C MET A 177 -6.91 10.23 -9.66
N THR A 178 -7.49 10.77 -8.57
CA THR A 178 -6.76 10.98 -7.32
C THR A 178 -6.69 9.72 -6.47
N SER A 179 -7.78 8.96 -6.38
CA SER A 179 -7.82 7.71 -5.61
C SER A 179 -8.90 6.76 -6.15
N PHE A 180 -8.54 5.91 -7.10
CA PHE A 180 -9.48 4.97 -7.72
C PHE A 180 -10.13 4.03 -6.69
N TYR A 181 -9.38 3.59 -5.67
CA TYR A 181 -9.86 2.67 -4.65
C TYR A 181 -11.01 3.27 -3.82
N PHE A 182 -10.84 4.49 -3.29
CA PHE A 182 -11.87 5.15 -2.49
C PHE A 182 -13.03 5.70 -3.34
N SER A 183 -12.80 5.88 -4.63
CA SER A 183 -13.86 6.36 -5.55
C SER A 183 -15.03 5.38 -5.68
N ILE A 184 -14.83 4.09 -5.44
CA ILE A 184 -15.91 3.09 -5.47
C ILE A 184 -16.91 3.39 -4.36
N GLY A 185 -16.45 3.59 -3.13
CA GLY A 185 -17.28 4.04 -2.00
C GLY A 185 -17.88 5.43 -2.21
N GLY A 186 -17.10 6.34 -2.84
CA GLY A 186 -17.57 7.67 -3.22
C GLY A 186 -18.74 7.61 -4.20
N ILE A 187 -18.67 6.81 -5.24
CA ILE A 187 -19.75 6.61 -6.23
C ILE A 187 -21.02 6.06 -5.55
N LEU A 188 -20.87 5.14 -4.61
CA LEU A 188 -22.01 4.63 -3.84
C LEU A 188 -22.67 5.74 -2.99
N ALA A 189 -21.88 6.56 -2.31
CA ALA A 189 -22.39 7.71 -1.54
C ALA A 189 -23.09 8.74 -2.45
N LEU A 190 -22.51 9.02 -3.63
CA LEU A 190 -23.11 9.88 -4.66
C LEU A 190 -24.43 9.31 -5.18
N GLY A 191 -24.52 7.99 -5.36
CA GLY A 191 -25.76 7.30 -5.77
C GLY A 191 -26.88 7.48 -4.76
N LEU A 192 -26.61 7.25 -3.47
CA LEU A 192 -27.59 7.46 -2.39
C LEU A 192 -28.06 8.92 -2.33
N TYR A 193 -27.11 9.86 -2.42
CA TYR A 193 -27.46 11.28 -2.45
C TYR A 193 -28.24 11.66 -3.72
N GLY A 194 -27.90 11.07 -4.88
CA GLY A 194 -28.61 11.27 -6.14
C GLY A 194 -30.07 10.84 -6.06
N ILE A 195 -30.37 9.67 -5.48
CA ILE A 195 -31.74 9.19 -5.24
C ILE A 195 -32.50 10.19 -4.36
N TYR A 196 -31.88 10.64 -3.28
CA TYR A 196 -32.46 11.65 -2.40
C TYR A 196 -32.76 12.96 -3.14
N ARG A 197 -31.83 13.46 -3.96
CA ARG A 197 -31.99 14.69 -4.70
C ARG A 197 -33.08 14.60 -5.77
N TYR A 198 -33.13 13.47 -6.47
CA TYR A 198 -34.19 13.18 -7.44
C TYR A 198 -35.57 13.30 -6.79
N ALA A 199 -35.80 12.57 -5.71
CA ALA A 199 -37.08 12.54 -5.03
C ALA A 199 -37.46 13.92 -4.47
N ARG A 200 -36.51 14.68 -3.89
CA ARG A 200 -36.74 16.03 -3.37
C ARG A 200 -37.05 17.02 -4.51
N THR A 201 -36.44 16.86 -5.70
CA THR A 201 -36.70 17.73 -6.84
C THR A 201 -38.12 17.49 -7.40
N LYS A 202 -38.53 16.23 -7.50
CA LYS A 202 -39.88 15.86 -7.93
C LYS A 202 -40.97 16.40 -6.97
N GLU A 203 -40.75 16.24 -5.67
CA GLU A 203 -41.66 16.80 -4.67
C GLU A 203 -41.81 18.33 -4.77
N ARG A 204 -40.69 19.05 -4.97
CA ARG A 204 -40.73 20.52 -5.12
C ARG A 204 -41.44 20.98 -6.39
N ALA A 205 -41.40 20.15 -7.45
CA ALA A 205 -42.09 20.39 -8.69
C ALA A 205 -43.58 19.89 -8.67
N GLU A 206 -44.00 19.33 -7.54
CA GLU A 206 -45.33 18.69 -7.37
C GLU A 206 -45.60 17.56 -8.36
N GLU A 207 -44.49 16.95 -8.90
CA GLU A 207 -44.56 15.86 -9.87
C GLU A 207 -44.60 14.49 -9.17
N MET A 208 -45.46 13.58 -9.66
CA MET A 208 -45.47 12.20 -9.19
C MET A 208 -44.23 11.41 -9.63
N ILE A 209 -43.68 10.63 -8.72
CA ILE A 209 -42.59 9.71 -9.02
C ILE A 209 -43.19 8.44 -9.65
N THR A 210 -42.99 8.27 -10.97
CA THR A 210 -43.32 7.04 -11.68
C THR A 210 -42.10 6.14 -11.81
N VAL A 211 -42.30 4.81 -11.85
CA VAL A 211 -41.20 3.84 -12.03
C VAL A 211 -40.43 4.10 -13.33
N LYS A 212 -41.15 4.37 -14.42
CA LYS A 212 -40.55 4.67 -15.73
C LYS A 212 -39.70 5.96 -15.67
N GLY A 213 -40.21 7.01 -15.01
CA GLY A 213 -39.48 8.27 -14.82
C GLY A 213 -38.25 8.09 -13.93
N PHE A 214 -38.35 7.35 -12.84
CA PHE A 214 -37.24 7.04 -11.97
C PHE A 214 -36.12 6.28 -12.67
N LEU A 215 -36.47 5.23 -13.43
CA LEU A 215 -35.49 4.45 -14.19
C LEU A 215 -34.84 5.29 -15.31
N GLY A 216 -35.63 6.06 -16.04
CA GLY A 216 -35.13 6.91 -17.14
C GLY A 216 -34.17 7.99 -16.64
N ASP A 217 -34.54 8.73 -15.59
CA ASP A 217 -33.67 9.78 -15.01
C ASP A 217 -32.47 9.17 -14.26
N GLY A 218 -32.65 8.01 -13.61
CA GLY A 218 -31.60 7.23 -12.99
C GLY A 218 -30.54 6.77 -13.99
N LEU A 219 -30.94 6.25 -15.15
CA LEU A 219 -30.03 5.87 -16.23
C LEU A 219 -29.29 7.08 -16.79
N ARG A 220 -29.95 8.24 -16.95
CA ARG A 220 -29.29 9.48 -17.38
C ARG A 220 -28.26 9.95 -16.36
N PHE A 221 -28.58 9.90 -15.06
CA PHE A 221 -27.64 10.23 -13.98
C PHE A 221 -26.45 9.26 -13.94
N ALA A 222 -26.71 7.95 -13.97
CA ALA A 222 -25.68 6.91 -14.02
C ALA A 222 -24.78 7.06 -15.26
N GLY A 223 -25.35 7.42 -16.42
CA GLY A 223 -24.60 7.71 -17.63
C GLY A 223 -23.59 8.85 -17.47
N ARG A 224 -23.85 9.86 -16.62
CA ARG A 224 -22.87 10.91 -16.33
C ARG A 224 -21.70 10.40 -15.48
N ILE A 225 -22.00 9.55 -14.51
CA ILE A 225 -20.97 8.89 -13.70
C ILE A 225 -20.14 7.94 -14.58
N LEU A 226 -20.79 7.15 -15.43
CA LEU A 226 -20.13 6.27 -16.38
C LEU A 226 -19.21 7.04 -17.34
N THR A 227 -19.63 8.21 -17.81
CA THR A 227 -18.75 9.09 -18.62
C THR A 227 -17.48 9.46 -17.86
N ALA A 228 -17.56 9.78 -16.57
CA ALA A 228 -16.38 10.08 -15.76
C ALA A 228 -15.49 8.83 -15.58
N ILE A 229 -16.07 7.65 -15.41
CA ILE A 229 -15.36 6.37 -15.34
C ILE A 229 -14.64 6.10 -16.67
N MET A 230 -15.31 6.33 -17.82
CA MET A 230 -14.68 6.18 -19.13
C MET A 230 -13.51 7.14 -19.33
N LEU A 231 -13.64 8.41 -18.92
CA LEU A 231 -12.54 9.38 -18.96
C LEU A 231 -11.32 8.91 -18.16
N ALA A 232 -11.53 8.19 -17.05
CA ALA A 232 -10.48 7.62 -16.24
C ALA A 232 -9.98 6.24 -16.74
N GLY A 233 -10.39 5.80 -17.89
CA GLY A 233 -10.08 4.49 -18.49
C GLY A 233 -8.58 4.21 -18.56
N VAL A 234 -7.77 5.23 -18.90
CA VAL A 234 -6.30 5.15 -18.96
C VAL A 234 -5.65 4.74 -17.64
N LEU A 235 -6.29 5.00 -16.51
CA LEU A 235 -5.86 4.54 -15.20
C LEU A 235 -6.53 3.23 -14.81
N LEU A 236 -7.87 3.16 -14.98
CA LEU A 236 -8.67 2.08 -14.39
C LEU A 236 -8.45 0.73 -15.09
N VAL A 237 -8.40 0.70 -16.42
CA VAL A 237 -8.31 -0.57 -17.17
C VAL A 237 -6.97 -1.27 -16.92
N PRO A 238 -5.80 -0.63 -17.12
CA PRO A 238 -4.53 -1.30 -16.85
C PRO A 238 -4.32 -1.58 -15.35
N THR A 239 -4.85 -0.75 -14.44
CA THR A 239 -4.84 -1.05 -13.00
C THR A 239 -5.65 -2.32 -12.69
N ALA A 240 -6.83 -2.48 -13.27
CA ALA A 240 -7.65 -3.69 -13.11
C ALA A 240 -6.92 -4.93 -13.64
N MET A 241 -6.27 -4.83 -14.80
CA MET A 241 -5.47 -5.93 -15.35
C MET A 241 -4.28 -6.29 -14.48
N ALA A 242 -3.57 -5.31 -13.91
CA ALA A 242 -2.48 -5.53 -12.97
C ALA A 242 -2.96 -6.22 -11.67
N LEU A 243 -4.12 -5.80 -11.14
CA LEU A 243 -4.72 -6.42 -9.95
C LEU A 243 -5.21 -7.85 -10.20
N LEU A 244 -5.75 -8.15 -11.38
CA LEU A 244 -6.19 -9.50 -11.78
C LEU A 244 -5.01 -10.45 -12.02
N GLY A 245 -3.88 -9.95 -12.52
CA GLY A 245 -2.64 -10.72 -12.71
C GLY A 245 -1.92 -11.06 -11.38
N ARG A 246 -2.36 -10.49 -10.29
CA ARG A 246 -1.83 -10.74 -8.96
C ARG A 246 -2.25 -12.13 -8.49
N SER A 247 -1.31 -12.98 -8.03
CA SER A 247 -1.68 -14.18 -7.29
C SER A 247 -2.26 -13.75 -5.94
N GLY A 248 -3.58 -13.87 -5.82
CA GLY A 248 -4.28 -13.33 -4.67
C GLY A 248 -3.82 -13.93 -3.35
N SER A 249 -3.62 -13.12 -2.34
CA SER A 249 -3.96 -13.57 -0.99
C SER A 249 -5.36 -14.16 -1.08
N LYS A 250 -5.50 -15.46 -0.81
CA LYS A 250 -6.84 -16.07 -0.69
C LYS A 250 -7.58 -15.21 0.30
N GLY A 251 -8.65 -14.54 -0.16
CA GLY A 251 -9.48 -13.70 0.70
C GLY A 251 -9.90 -14.51 1.94
N GLU A 252 -10.07 -13.85 3.05
CA GLU A 252 -10.62 -14.50 4.25
C GLU A 252 -11.86 -15.30 3.82
N LYS A 253 -11.91 -16.58 4.18
CA LYS A 253 -13.17 -17.35 4.06
C LYS A 253 -14.17 -16.72 5.02
N THR A 254 -14.96 -15.80 4.52
CA THR A 254 -15.94 -15.06 5.31
C THR A 254 -17.28 -15.76 5.14
N ASP A 255 -17.89 -16.14 6.25
CA ASP A 255 -19.24 -16.70 6.26
C ASP A 255 -20.23 -15.65 5.76
N LEU A 256 -21.12 -16.05 4.84
CA LEU A 256 -22.13 -15.20 4.24
C LEU A 256 -23.06 -14.57 5.30
N TRP A 257 -23.43 -15.31 6.33
CA TRP A 257 -24.24 -14.81 7.42
C TRP A 257 -23.55 -13.72 8.24
N GLN A 258 -22.23 -13.86 8.46
CA GLN A 258 -21.43 -12.82 9.12
C GLN A 258 -21.35 -11.54 8.26
N LEU A 259 -21.31 -11.70 6.94
CA LEU A 259 -21.31 -10.55 6.02
C LEU A 259 -22.65 -9.81 6.02
N LEU A 260 -23.78 -10.50 6.13
CA LEU A 260 -25.12 -9.92 6.07
C LEU A 260 -25.64 -9.44 7.43
N THR A 261 -25.11 -9.93 8.54
CA THR A 261 -25.50 -9.52 9.88
C THR A 261 -24.95 -8.13 10.21
N PRO A 262 -25.80 -7.12 10.52
CA PRO A 262 -25.31 -5.79 10.88
C PRO A 262 -24.39 -5.82 12.09
N GLN A 263 -23.23 -5.18 11.96
CA GLN A 263 -22.20 -5.11 13.00
C GLN A 263 -21.64 -3.70 13.10
N ILE A 264 -21.43 -3.22 14.31
CA ILE A 264 -20.77 -1.94 14.57
C ILE A 264 -19.55 -2.20 15.45
N ASN A 265 -18.37 -2.13 14.85
CA ASN A 265 -17.14 -2.09 15.62
C ASN A 265 -16.93 -0.65 16.09
N LEU A 266 -17.25 -0.38 17.35
CA LEU A 266 -17.24 0.96 17.93
C LEU A 266 -15.89 1.65 17.80
N GLU A 267 -14.78 0.92 18.04
CA GLU A 267 -13.42 1.50 17.95
C GLU A 267 -13.02 1.93 16.54
N LYS A 268 -13.40 1.14 15.53
CA LYS A 268 -13.01 1.39 14.12
C LYS A 268 -14.00 2.30 13.40
N PHE A 269 -15.25 2.28 13.80
CA PHE A 269 -16.32 3.00 13.12
C PHE A 269 -16.49 4.43 13.67
N LEU A 270 -16.44 4.57 14.99
CA LEU A 270 -16.50 5.86 15.68
C LEU A 270 -15.07 6.26 16.08
N TYR A 271 -14.70 7.49 15.83
CA TYR A 271 -13.40 8.10 16.12
C TYR A 271 -12.19 7.48 15.43
N GLY A 272 -12.28 6.29 14.82
CA GLY A 272 -11.15 5.59 14.24
C GLY A 272 -10.62 6.23 12.96
N ALA A 273 -9.28 6.26 12.80
CA ALA A 273 -8.63 6.77 11.58
C ALA A 273 -8.81 5.88 10.34
N TYR A 274 -9.26 4.64 10.53
CA TYR A 274 -9.50 3.65 9.46
C TYR A 274 -11.00 3.33 9.29
N GLY A 275 -11.84 4.30 9.49
CA GLY A 275 -13.28 4.26 9.30
C GLY A 275 -13.84 5.67 9.11
N PRO A 276 -15.17 5.88 9.12
CA PRO A 276 -15.77 7.22 9.05
C PRO A 276 -15.31 8.16 10.16
N GLY A 277 -14.94 7.64 11.32
CA GLY A 277 -14.26 8.37 12.38
C GLY A 277 -15.06 9.54 12.95
N LEU A 278 -16.39 9.46 12.94
CA LEU A 278 -17.29 10.46 13.55
C LEU A 278 -17.69 10.03 14.97
N SER A 279 -18.32 10.92 15.71
CA SER A 279 -18.82 10.64 17.06
C SER A 279 -20.06 9.74 17.05
N CYS A 280 -20.50 9.31 18.22
CA CYS A 280 -21.75 8.54 18.39
C CYS A 280 -23.00 9.30 17.89
N LEU A 281 -22.93 10.63 17.77
CA LEU A 281 -23.95 11.48 17.16
C LEU A 281 -24.34 10.95 15.76
N MET A 282 -23.40 10.37 15.01
CA MET A 282 -23.70 9.78 13.70
C MET A 282 -24.76 8.65 13.77
N LEU A 283 -24.63 7.74 14.74
CA LEU A 283 -25.61 6.66 14.94
C LEU A 283 -26.96 7.23 15.34
N ILE A 284 -26.97 8.21 16.24
CA ILE A 284 -28.18 8.90 16.68
C ILE A 284 -28.90 9.55 15.48
N ILE A 285 -28.15 10.23 14.60
CA ILE A 285 -28.69 10.90 13.40
C ILE A 285 -29.32 9.88 12.44
N LEU A 286 -28.61 8.79 12.16
CA LEU A 286 -29.11 7.75 11.25
C LEU A 286 -30.39 7.08 11.79
N LEU A 287 -30.42 6.73 13.07
CA LEU A 287 -31.58 6.15 13.70
C LEU A 287 -32.76 7.14 13.76
N THR A 288 -32.51 8.40 14.13
CA THR A 288 -33.54 9.44 14.13
C THR A 288 -34.10 9.67 12.72
N GLY A 289 -33.26 9.59 11.70
CA GLY A 289 -33.65 9.76 10.31
C GLY A 289 -34.71 8.76 9.82
N LEU A 290 -34.78 7.59 10.43
CA LEU A 290 -35.81 6.57 10.12
C LEU A 290 -37.23 7.04 10.49
N PHE A 291 -37.34 8.02 11.37
CA PHE A 291 -38.62 8.56 11.85
C PHE A 291 -39.00 9.88 11.20
N TYR A 292 -38.26 10.36 10.20
CA TYR A 292 -38.62 11.58 9.47
C TYR A 292 -39.92 11.40 8.69
N LYS A 293 -40.66 12.49 8.49
CA LYS A 293 -41.96 12.44 7.81
C LYS A 293 -41.87 12.07 6.32
N LYS A 294 -40.79 12.58 5.63
CA LYS A 294 -40.63 12.41 4.20
C LYS A 294 -39.94 11.09 3.86
N ALA A 295 -40.51 10.28 2.97
CA ALA A 295 -39.99 8.96 2.60
C ALA A 295 -38.56 8.99 2.07
N TYR A 296 -38.21 9.95 1.21
CA TYR A 296 -36.84 10.05 0.66
C TYR A 296 -35.78 10.40 1.70
N GLU A 297 -36.17 11.09 2.80
CA GLU A 297 -35.25 11.34 3.92
C GLU A 297 -35.02 10.07 4.75
N LYS A 298 -36.08 9.26 4.94
CA LYS A 298 -35.94 7.93 5.58
C LYS A 298 -35.06 7.00 4.76
N ILE A 299 -35.29 6.95 3.44
CA ILE A 299 -34.52 6.11 2.50
C ILE A 299 -33.04 6.49 2.53
N LEU A 300 -32.69 7.79 2.55
CA LEU A 300 -31.30 8.23 2.66
C LEU A 300 -30.67 7.78 3.98
N SER A 301 -31.37 7.97 5.12
CA SER A 301 -30.86 7.56 6.43
C SER A 301 -30.73 6.04 6.55
N LEU A 302 -31.72 5.29 6.05
CA LEU A 302 -31.70 3.83 6.02
C LEU A 302 -30.57 3.31 5.11
N GLY A 303 -30.43 3.86 3.90
CA GLY A 303 -29.38 3.48 2.98
C GLY A 303 -27.99 3.69 3.56
N CYS A 304 -27.75 4.84 4.21
CA CYS A 304 -26.50 5.10 4.92
C CYS A 304 -26.31 4.14 6.11
N LEU A 305 -27.35 3.90 6.92
CA LEU A 305 -27.28 2.98 8.04
C LEU A 305 -26.89 1.57 7.58
N VAL A 306 -27.55 1.06 6.55
CA VAL A 306 -27.29 -0.28 5.99
C VAL A 306 -25.86 -0.37 5.44
N VAL A 307 -25.43 0.58 4.61
CA VAL A 307 -24.07 0.54 4.03
C VAL A 307 -23.01 0.65 5.11
N LEU A 308 -23.23 1.45 6.14
CA LEU A 308 -22.26 1.67 7.20
C LEU A 308 -22.19 0.54 8.23
N THR A 309 -23.29 -0.22 8.43
CA THR A 309 -23.36 -1.26 9.48
C THR A 309 -23.31 -2.69 8.97
N VAL A 310 -23.68 -2.94 7.70
CA VAL A 310 -23.64 -4.29 7.11
C VAL A 310 -22.28 -4.56 6.52
N PRO A 311 -21.50 -5.54 7.05
CA PRO A 311 -20.14 -5.84 6.64
C PRO A 311 -20.00 -6.16 5.15
N PHE A 312 -21.02 -6.66 4.50
CA PHE A 312 -21.05 -6.95 3.07
C PHE A 312 -20.62 -5.75 2.22
N PHE A 313 -21.04 -4.53 2.56
CA PHE A 313 -20.63 -3.34 1.82
C PHE A 313 -19.14 -3.04 2.01
N SER A 314 -18.62 -3.15 3.22
CA SER A 314 -17.18 -3.00 3.47
C SER A 314 -16.36 -4.07 2.75
N TYR A 315 -16.85 -5.30 2.67
CA TYR A 315 -16.24 -6.40 1.94
C TYR A 315 -16.23 -6.12 0.43
N LEU A 316 -17.39 -5.77 -0.15
CA LEU A 316 -17.54 -5.46 -1.57
C LEU A 316 -16.66 -4.26 -1.98
N LEU A 317 -16.67 -3.18 -1.21
CA LEU A 317 -15.89 -1.97 -1.46
C LEU A 317 -14.37 -2.17 -1.30
N ASN A 318 -13.95 -3.25 -0.66
CA ASN A 318 -12.56 -3.71 -0.59
C ASN A 318 -12.20 -4.75 -1.67
N GLY A 319 -12.97 -4.83 -2.75
CA GLY A 319 -12.74 -5.77 -3.85
C GLY A 319 -13.00 -7.23 -3.47
N ALA A 320 -13.92 -7.50 -2.52
CA ALA A 320 -14.28 -8.81 -2.02
C ALA A 320 -13.10 -9.62 -1.42
N LEU A 321 -12.13 -8.93 -0.81
CA LEU A 321 -10.95 -9.55 -0.20
C LEU A 321 -11.11 -9.72 1.32
N TYR A 322 -11.58 -8.69 2.01
CA TYR A 322 -11.75 -8.68 3.47
C TYR A 322 -12.66 -7.53 3.93
N VAL A 323 -13.22 -7.65 5.14
CA VAL A 323 -14.07 -6.61 5.74
C VAL A 323 -13.22 -5.53 6.40
N ARG A 324 -13.28 -4.28 5.89
CA ARG A 324 -12.54 -3.13 6.44
C ARG A 324 -13.33 -1.83 6.38
N PRO A 325 -13.56 -1.16 7.50
CA PRO A 325 -14.31 0.09 7.57
C PRO A 325 -13.67 1.27 6.82
N LYS A 326 -12.38 1.20 6.47
CA LYS A 326 -11.70 2.26 5.71
C LYS A 326 -12.39 2.58 4.37
N SER A 327 -13.00 1.58 3.72
CA SER A 327 -13.73 1.76 2.47
C SER A 327 -14.99 2.63 2.62
N LEU A 328 -15.42 2.92 3.86
CA LEU A 328 -16.57 3.76 4.20
C LEU A 328 -16.20 5.23 4.44
N ILE A 329 -14.90 5.58 4.45
CA ILE A 329 -14.44 6.96 4.61
C ILE A 329 -15.09 7.94 3.61
N PRO A 330 -15.35 7.56 2.33
CA PRO A 330 -16.03 8.44 1.37
C PRO A 330 -17.46 8.88 1.76
N PHE A 331 -18.07 8.25 2.76
CA PHE A 331 -19.38 8.66 3.26
C PHE A 331 -19.33 9.91 4.17
N LEU A 332 -18.15 10.33 4.62
CA LEU A 332 -17.97 11.47 5.53
C LEU A 332 -18.71 12.75 5.11
N PRO A 333 -18.58 13.26 3.87
CA PRO A 333 -19.29 14.46 3.46
C PRO A 333 -20.81 14.29 3.52
N LEU A 334 -21.32 13.09 3.19
CA LEU A 334 -22.74 12.78 3.25
C LEU A 334 -23.25 12.73 4.72
N MET A 335 -22.43 12.20 5.63
CA MET A 335 -22.72 12.20 7.07
C MET A 335 -22.75 13.63 7.62
N CYS A 336 -21.86 14.50 7.18
CA CYS A 336 -21.89 15.91 7.52
C CYS A 336 -23.16 16.61 7.02
N TYR A 337 -23.61 16.29 5.81
CA TYR A 337 -24.88 16.79 5.30
C TYR A 337 -26.07 16.34 6.16
N LEU A 338 -26.11 15.07 6.55
CA LEU A 338 -27.16 14.55 7.45
C LEU A 338 -27.11 15.21 8.83
N THR A 339 -25.90 15.48 9.35
CA THR A 339 -25.73 16.22 10.61
C THR A 339 -26.30 17.63 10.52
N ALA A 340 -25.96 18.38 9.48
CA ALA A 340 -26.47 19.72 9.27
C ALA A 340 -28.00 19.72 9.17
N LYS A 341 -28.57 18.75 8.48
CA LYS A 341 -30.02 18.57 8.33
C LYS A 341 -30.71 18.20 9.64
N TYR A 342 -30.12 17.33 10.43
CA TYR A 342 -30.60 16.97 11.77
C TYR A 342 -30.68 18.19 12.68
N LEU A 343 -29.59 18.98 12.75
CA LEU A 343 -29.53 20.19 13.57
C LEU A 343 -30.57 21.23 13.14
N GLU A 344 -30.79 21.41 11.84
CA GLU A 344 -31.84 22.31 11.35
C GLU A 344 -33.25 21.83 11.77
N LYS A 345 -33.52 20.52 11.61
CA LYS A 345 -34.83 19.94 12.03
C LYS A 345 -35.03 20.03 13.54
N LEU A 346 -33.97 19.80 14.30
CA LEU A 346 -33.99 19.89 15.77
C LEU A 346 -34.27 21.34 16.22
N LYS A 347 -33.57 22.31 15.61
CA LYS A 347 -33.78 23.74 15.89
C LYS A 347 -35.21 24.18 15.58
N ASN A 348 -35.80 23.70 14.48
CA ASN A 348 -37.14 24.04 14.02
C ASN A 348 -38.24 23.14 14.64
N GLN A 349 -37.92 22.32 15.64
CA GLN A 349 -38.80 21.37 16.31
C GLN A 349 -39.59 20.45 15.36
N LYS A 350 -38.99 20.10 14.23
CA LYS A 350 -39.60 19.20 13.23
C LYS A 350 -39.40 17.71 13.56
N ILE A 351 -38.76 17.38 14.71
CA ILE A 351 -38.54 16.03 15.23
C ILE A 351 -39.39 15.89 16.49
N GLY A 352 -40.26 14.92 16.54
CA GLY A 352 -41.06 14.64 17.74
C GLY A 352 -40.16 14.22 18.91
N ARG A 353 -40.49 14.64 20.14
CA ARG A 353 -39.64 14.42 21.33
C ARG A 353 -39.24 12.94 21.52
N ILE A 354 -40.18 12.00 21.37
CA ILE A 354 -39.90 10.56 21.49
C ILE A 354 -38.90 10.12 20.44
N TRP A 355 -39.08 10.52 19.19
CA TRP A 355 -38.18 10.15 18.05
C TRP A 355 -36.81 10.83 18.09
N MET A 356 -36.63 11.81 18.92
CA MET A 356 -35.37 12.42 19.25
C MET A 356 -34.65 11.68 20.39
N LEU A 357 -35.38 11.37 21.47
CA LEU A 357 -34.81 10.80 22.70
C LEU A 357 -34.57 9.29 22.60
N LEU A 358 -35.46 8.54 21.94
CA LEU A 358 -35.32 7.09 21.81
C LEU A 358 -34.03 6.65 21.12
N PRO A 359 -33.61 7.23 19.97
CA PRO A 359 -32.29 6.92 19.37
C PRO A 359 -31.12 7.27 20.28
N CYS A 360 -31.18 8.40 20.99
CA CYS A 360 -30.10 8.78 21.92
C CYS A 360 -29.96 7.73 23.04
N LEU A 361 -31.11 7.33 23.66
CA LEU A 361 -31.10 6.33 24.71
C LEU A 361 -30.63 4.96 24.20
N ALA A 362 -31.08 4.55 23.01
CA ALA A 362 -30.66 3.30 22.37
C ALA A 362 -29.12 3.26 22.13
N VAL A 363 -28.52 4.37 21.69
CA VAL A 363 -27.09 4.45 21.47
C VAL A 363 -26.32 4.43 22.79
N VAL A 364 -26.79 5.12 23.84
CA VAL A 364 -26.19 5.07 25.19
C VAL A 364 -26.19 3.63 25.73
N ILE A 365 -27.36 2.95 25.67
CA ILE A 365 -27.49 1.56 26.12
C ILE A 365 -26.55 0.65 25.29
N TYR A 366 -26.54 0.81 23.98
CA TYR A 366 -25.70 0.00 23.10
C TYR A 366 -24.20 0.14 23.44
N ILE A 367 -23.70 1.37 23.63
CA ILE A 367 -22.30 1.62 24.01
C ILE A 367 -22.00 1.02 25.37
N TYR A 368 -22.94 1.13 26.33
CA TYR A 368 -22.78 0.56 27.67
C TYR A 368 -22.65 -0.97 27.61
N LEU A 369 -23.52 -1.64 26.87
CA LEU A 369 -23.52 -3.11 26.73
C LEU A 369 -22.30 -3.63 25.99
N LYS A 370 -21.63 -2.81 25.17
CA LYS A 370 -20.44 -3.18 24.37
C LYS A 370 -19.12 -2.85 25.06
N LYS A 371 -19.12 -2.67 26.38
CA LYS A 371 -17.89 -2.36 27.16
C LYS A 371 -16.80 -3.39 26.95
N ASP A 372 -17.12 -4.67 27.06
CA ASP A 372 -16.16 -5.78 27.03
C ASP A 372 -15.63 -6.07 25.61
N ASP A 373 -16.29 -5.57 24.57
CA ASP A 373 -15.85 -5.69 23.18
C ASP A 373 -14.72 -4.64 22.85
N MET A 374 -14.48 -3.67 23.74
CA MET A 374 -13.54 -2.58 23.50
C MET A 374 -12.19 -2.85 24.15
N LYS A 375 -11.12 -2.68 23.37
CA LYS A 375 -9.74 -2.85 23.83
C LYS A 375 -9.23 -1.70 24.74
N SER A 376 -9.82 -0.51 24.59
CA SER A 376 -9.45 0.69 25.33
C SER A 376 -10.58 1.15 26.24
N GLU A 377 -10.38 1.05 27.54
CA GLU A 377 -11.32 1.55 28.54
C GLU A 377 -11.48 3.08 28.48
N VAL A 378 -10.38 3.80 28.16
CA VAL A 378 -10.41 5.26 28.01
C VAL A 378 -11.31 5.65 26.84
N LEU A 379 -11.15 4.99 25.70
CA LEU A 379 -11.98 5.26 24.53
C LEU A 379 -13.45 4.92 24.79
N TRP A 380 -13.75 3.83 25.48
CA TRP A 380 -15.13 3.49 25.89
C TRP A 380 -15.76 4.56 26.77
N LYS A 381 -15.03 5.06 27.78
CA LYS A 381 -15.51 6.15 28.67
C LYS A 381 -15.80 7.43 27.86
N LEU A 382 -14.94 7.80 26.91
CA LEU A 382 -15.15 8.98 26.06
C LEU A 382 -16.37 8.82 25.16
N LEU A 383 -16.58 7.63 24.56
CA LEU A 383 -17.76 7.32 23.74
C LEU A 383 -19.05 7.42 24.56
N LEU A 384 -19.06 6.84 25.76
CA LEU A 384 -20.21 6.87 26.64
C LEU A 384 -20.51 8.31 27.08
N LEU A 385 -19.49 9.08 27.45
CA LEU A 385 -19.63 10.48 27.85
C LEU A 385 -20.22 11.32 26.71
N ASP A 386 -19.73 11.16 25.47
CA ASP A 386 -20.23 11.86 24.30
C ASP A 386 -21.71 11.52 24.02
N ALA A 387 -22.09 10.25 24.14
CA ALA A 387 -23.49 9.81 23.99
C ALA A 387 -24.42 10.39 25.08
N VAL A 388 -23.96 10.40 26.35
CA VAL A 388 -24.71 10.94 27.48
C VAL A 388 -24.87 12.46 27.35
N ILE A 389 -23.80 13.20 27.01
CA ILE A 389 -23.86 14.65 26.78
C ILE A 389 -24.85 14.97 25.66
N THR A 390 -24.81 14.23 24.55
CA THR A 390 -25.75 14.41 23.44
C THR A 390 -27.21 14.17 23.90
N LEU A 391 -27.46 13.12 24.69
CA LEU A 391 -28.78 12.84 25.27
C LEU A 391 -29.24 14.02 26.16
N LEU A 392 -28.40 14.46 27.07
CA LEU A 392 -28.71 15.58 27.98
C LEU A 392 -29.05 16.87 27.23
N ILE A 393 -28.29 17.20 26.18
CA ILE A 393 -28.56 18.37 25.34
C ILE A 393 -29.88 18.21 24.59
N CYS A 394 -30.18 17.01 24.07
CA CYS A 394 -31.46 16.73 23.43
C CYS A 394 -32.64 16.84 24.42
N VAL A 395 -32.47 16.42 25.66
CA VAL A 395 -33.49 16.64 26.71
C VAL A 395 -33.63 18.15 27.02
N ALA A 396 -32.55 18.81 27.30
CA ALA A 396 -32.55 20.20 27.72
C ALA A 396 -33.09 21.17 26.65
N GLN A 397 -32.85 20.89 25.36
CA GLN A 397 -33.39 21.70 24.27
C GLN A 397 -34.94 21.64 24.20
N ALA A 398 -35.56 20.58 24.68
CA ALA A 398 -37.00 20.48 24.72
C ALA A 398 -37.62 21.49 25.70
N TYR A 399 -36.91 21.90 26.74
CA TYR A 399 -37.39 22.73 27.84
C TYR A 399 -36.78 24.13 27.91
N SER A 400 -35.62 24.37 27.27
CA SER A 400 -34.88 25.65 27.34
C SER A 400 -34.85 26.39 26.01
N VAL A 401 -35.38 27.65 26.01
CA VAL A 401 -35.32 28.56 24.87
C VAL A 401 -33.87 28.99 24.57
N TRP A 402 -33.08 29.16 25.64
CA TRP A 402 -31.66 29.57 25.53
C TRP A 402 -30.85 28.49 24.81
N ILE A 403 -31.00 27.19 25.18
CA ILE A 403 -30.33 26.08 24.52
C ILE A 403 -30.75 25.99 23.05
N ARG A 404 -32.02 26.24 22.72
CA ARG A 404 -32.48 26.25 21.31
C ARG A 404 -31.78 27.36 20.49
N LYS A 405 -31.55 28.53 21.08
CA LYS A 405 -30.84 29.66 20.41
C LYS A 405 -29.41 29.24 20.03
N TYR A 406 -28.69 28.55 20.92
CA TYR A 406 -27.31 28.14 20.75
C TYR A 406 -27.14 26.66 20.42
N LEU A 407 -28.18 26.00 19.96
CA LEU A 407 -28.26 24.54 19.79
C LEU A 407 -27.09 23.97 18.97
N THR A 408 -26.68 24.66 17.90
CA THR A 408 -25.59 24.20 17.05
C THR A 408 -24.28 24.07 17.82
N VAL A 409 -23.95 25.05 18.64
CA VAL A 409 -22.75 25.06 19.47
C VAL A 409 -22.90 24.07 20.63
N ALA A 410 -24.07 23.97 21.22
CA ALA A 410 -24.36 23.06 22.33
C ALA A 410 -24.19 21.59 21.91
N VAL A 411 -24.64 21.20 20.70
CA VAL A 411 -24.52 19.82 20.19
C VAL A 411 -23.13 19.56 19.62
N LEU A 412 -22.66 20.40 18.68
CA LEU A 412 -21.39 20.13 17.97
C LEU A 412 -20.15 20.55 18.75
N GLY A 413 -20.22 21.45 19.71
CA GLY A 413 -19.08 21.83 20.54
C GLY A 413 -18.47 20.67 21.30
N PRO A 414 -19.23 19.93 22.11
CA PRO A 414 -18.76 18.72 22.80
C PRO A 414 -18.30 17.62 21.82
N VAL A 415 -19.00 17.43 20.70
CA VAL A 415 -18.62 16.46 19.66
C VAL A 415 -17.25 16.79 19.05
N ILE A 416 -17.03 18.05 18.69
CA ILE A 416 -15.73 18.51 18.13
C ILE A 416 -14.62 18.34 19.18
N LEU A 417 -14.89 18.71 20.44
CA LEU A 417 -13.95 18.53 21.52
C LEU A 417 -13.61 17.06 21.75
N SER A 418 -14.61 16.18 21.73
CA SER A 418 -14.42 14.73 21.81
C SER A 418 -13.60 14.18 20.66
N LEU A 419 -13.81 14.66 19.42
CA LEU A 419 -13.01 14.28 18.24
C LEU A 419 -11.56 14.77 18.37
N ILE A 420 -11.32 15.97 18.89
CA ILE A 420 -9.97 16.48 19.13
C ILE A 420 -9.24 15.63 20.19
N ILE A 421 -9.90 15.31 21.31
CA ILE A 421 -9.32 14.51 22.38
C ILE A 421 -8.99 13.09 21.89
N THR A 422 -9.92 12.45 21.20
CA THR A 422 -9.71 11.08 20.68
C THR A 422 -8.67 11.05 19.55
N GLY A 423 -8.62 12.09 18.73
CA GLY A 423 -7.58 12.29 17.71
C GLY A 423 -6.20 12.42 18.37
N SER A 424 -6.04 13.31 19.33
CA SER A 424 -4.77 13.51 20.06
C SER A 424 -4.31 12.21 20.76
N TYR A 425 -5.22 11.50 21.43
CA TYR A 425 -4.92 10.20 22.05
C TYR A 425 -4.43 9.17 21.02
N SER A 426 -5.05 9.12 19.86
CA SER A 426 -4.65 8.20 18.77
C SER A 426 -3.26 8.58 18.22
N TRP A 427 -2.93 9.86 18.12
CA TRP A 427 -1.63 10.35 17.62
C TRP A 427 -0.50 10.06 18.60
N GLU A 428 -0.68 10.36 19.86
CA GLU A 428 0.29 10.05 20.92
C GLU A 428 0.59 8.56 20.99
N LYS A 429 -0.44 7.72 20.89
CA LYS A 429 -0.30 6.26 20.97
C LYS A 429 0.30 5.66 19.71
N SER A 430 0.15 6.30 18.53
CA SER A 430 0.70 5.76 17.29
C SER A 430 2.21 5.99 17.17
N GLY A 431 2.75 7.10 17.71
CA GLY A 431 4.19 7.42 17.70
C GLY A 431 4.85 7.41 16.32
N ASN A 432 4.05 7.46 15.25
CA ASN A 432 4.44 7.05 13.90
C ASN A 432 4.84 8.21 12.98
N LEU A 433 4.88 9.47 13.46
CA LEU A 433 5.39 10.55 12.64
C LEU A 433 6.91 10.49 12.53
N GLU A 434 7.43 10.84 11.37
CA GLU A 434 8.86 10.88 11.10
C GLU A 434 9.49 12.09 11.79
N SER A 435 10.65 11.91 12.42
CA SER A 435 11.38 13.03 12.97
C SER A 435 12.02 13.85 11.85
N ARG A 436 12.10 15.18 12.02
CA ARG A 436 12.76 16.05 11.04
C ARG A 436 14.21 15.63 10.79
N LYS A 437 14.92 15.21 11.83
CA LYS A 437 16.30 14.75 11.73
C LYS A 437 16.42 13.50 10.87
N ALA A 438 15.62 12.47 11.15
CA ALA A 438 15.63 11.24 10.35
C ALA A 438 15.22 11.51 8.89
N TYR A 439 14.19 12.33 8.67
CA TYR A 439 13.77 12.74 7.33
C TYR A 439 14.89 13.46 6.54
N GLU A 440 15.62 14.37 7.18
CA GLU A 440 16.75 15.09 6.55
C GLU A 440 17.91 14.13 6.24
N GLU A 441 18.20 13.17 7.13
CA GLU A 441 19.19 12.12 6.91
C GLU A 441 18.78 11.22 5.75
N ASP A 442 17.54 10.69 5.75
CA ASP A 442 17.03 9.75 4.75
C ASP A 442 16.80 10.38 3.38
N THR A 443 16.61 11.69 3.31
CA THR A 443 16.51 12.45 2.06
C THR A 443 17.76 13.23 1.71
N SER A 444 18.91 12.88 2.30
CA SER A 444 20.19 13.55 2.10
C SER A 444 20.70 13.36 0.66
N ARG A 445 21.12 14.45 0.03
CA ARG A 445 21.80 14.41 -1.26
C ARG A 445 23.12 13.64 -1.23
N ALA A 446 23.70 13.42 -0.04
CA ALA A 446 24.94 12.66 0.10
C ALA A 446 24.75 11.18 -0.30
N ILE A 447 23.60 10.58 0.02
CA ILE A 447 23.26 9.22 -0.39
C ILE A 447 23.14 9.14 -1.91
N GLY A 448 22.42 10.08 -2.53
CA GLY A 448 22.30 10.16 -3.98
C GLY A 448 23.68 10.25 -4.69
N LYS A 449 24.63 11.02 -4.13
CA LYS A 449 26.00 11.10 -4.66
C LYS A 449 26.77 9.78 -4.52
N ALA A 450 26.53 9.01 -3.44
CA ALA A 450 27.12 7.68 -3.31
C ALA A 450 26.58 6.71 -4.36
N VAL A 451 25.28 6.75 -4.61
CA VAL A 451 24.61 5.98 -5.69
C VAL A 451 25.15 6.38 -7.06
N ASP A 452 25.24 7.70 -7.36
CA ASP A 452 25.77 8.21 -8.63
C ASP A 452 27.20 7.75 -8.86
N LYS A 453 28.04 7.76 -7.82
CA LYS A 453 29.43 7.29 -7.89
C LYS A 453 29.50 5.79 -8.23
N ALA A 454 28.64 4.97 -7.62
CA ALA A 454 28.57 3.54 -7.91
C ALA A 454 28.15 3.29 -9.38
N ILE A 455 27.11 3.98 -9.86
CA ILE A 455 26.57 3.82 -11.22
C ILE A 455 27.59 4.29 -12.28
N THR A 456 28.27 5.41 -12.04
CA THR A 456 29.21 5.99 -13.01
C THR A 456 30.56 5.26 -13.06
N SER A 457 30.90 4.49 -12.02
CA SER A 457 32.14 3.70 -11.97
C SER A 457 32.08 2.43 -12.84
N ASP A 458 30.90 2.02 -13.28
CA ASP A 458 30.66 0.78 -14.01
C ASP A 458 29.74 1.00 -15.21
N GLY A 459 30.19 0.56 -16.39
CA GLY A 459 29.40 0.61 -17.62
C GLY A 459 28.37 -0.53 -17.75
N GLY A 460 28.38 -1.51 -16.82
CA GLY A 460 27.54 -2.70 -16.87
C GLY A 460 26.09 -2.48 -16.49
N PHE A 461 25.29 -3.54 -16.61
CA PHE A 461 23.88 -3.56 -16.25
C PHE A 461 23.73 -4.32 -14.93
N TYR A 462 23.80 -3.60 -13.80
CA TYR A 462 23.82 -4.12 -12.45
C TYR A 462 22.88 -3.32 -11.53
N ARG A 463 22.61 -3.84 -10.34
CA ARG A 463 21.83 -3.17 -9.30
C ARG A 463 22.73 -2.50 -8.25
N VAL A 464 22.22 -1.38 -7.73
CA VAL A 464 22.82 -0.62 -6.63
C VAL A 464 21.78 -0.52 -5.51
N GLU A 465 22.05 -1.16 -4.38
CA GLU A 465 21.15 -1.21 -3.24
C GLU A 465 21.69 -0.40 -2.06
N GLN A 466 20.81 -0.02 -1.16
CA GLN A 466 21.14 0.62 0.09
C GLN A 466 20.76 -0.29 1.24
N VAL A 467 21.73 -0.67 2.06
CA VAL A 467 21.56 -1.49 3.25
C VAL A 467 21.69 -0.61 4.49
N GLY A 468 20.74 -0.70 5.41
CA GLY A 468 20.74 0.03 6.68
C GLY A 468 20.27 -0.85 7.84
N ASN A 469 20.09 -0.25 9.02
CA ASN A 469 19.46 -0.93 10.15
C ASN A 469 18.07 -1.44 9.77
N GLU A 470 17.59 -2.52 10.40
CA GLU A 470 16.29 -3.14 10.11
C GLU A 470 15.12 -2.13 10.06
N GLU A 471 15.10 -1.15 10.96
CA GLU A 471 14.11 -0.07 10.97
C GLU A 471 14.25 0.88 9.77
N LYS A 472 15.48 1.19 9.37
CA LYS A 472 15.76 2.09 8.23
C LYS A 472 15.55 1.43 6.88
N ASN A 473 15.64 0.10 6.78
CA ASN A 473 15.32 -0.62 5.54
C ASN A 473 13.85 -0.42 5.11
N ALA A 474 12.93 -0.33 6.05
CA ALA A 474 11.53 -0.10 5.73
C ALA A 474 11.27 1.33 5.18
N GLU A 475 12.05 2.31 5.60
CA GLU A 475 11.91 3.71 5.20
C GLU A 475 12.54 4.00 3.83
N ASN A 476 13.55 3.23 3.44
CA ASN A 476 14.21 3.35 2.14
C ASN A 476 13.64 2.44 1.05
N LEU A 477 12.65 1.60 1.36
CA LEU A 477 11.95 0.80 0.37
C LEU A 477 11.37 1.68 -0.75
N ASN A 478 11.47 1.21 -1.99
CA ASN A 478 11.05 1.90 -3.21
C ASN A 478 11.84 3.18 -3.56
N ARG A 479 12.79 3.62 -2.75
CA ARG A 479 13.54 4.85 -3.00
C ARG A 479 14.61 4.64 -4.07
N VAL A 480 14.50 5.40 -5.14
CA VAL A 480 15.43 5.46 -6.27
C VAL A 480 16.01 6.88 -6.32
N TRP A 481 17.32 6.99 -6.22
CA TRP A 481 18.03 8.27 -6.19
C TRP A 481 18.42 8.77 -7.58
N ASN A 482 18.68 7.82 -8.47
CA ASN A 482 19.07 8.08 -9.85
C ASN A 482 18.23 7.22 -10.79
N SER A 483 17.86 7.76 -11.92
CA SER A 483 17.07 7.07 -12.93
C SER A 483 17.77 5.84 -13.57
N GLU A 484 19.06 5.65 -13.34
CA GLU A 484 19.84 4.46 -13.73
C GLU A 484 20.11 3.51 -12.56
N GLN A 485 19.61 3.83 -11.37
CA GLN A 485 19.63 2.92 -10.23
C GLN A 485 18.51 1.88 -10.38
N TYR A 486 18.86 0.62 -10.19
CA TYR A 486 17.93 -0.51 -10.16
C TYR A 486 17.99 -1.16 -8.79
N ILE A 487 16.84 -1.48 -8.20
CA ILE A 487 16.72 -2.08 -6.86
C ILE A 487 15.84 -3.32 -6.87
N THR A 488 16.09 -4.24 -5.93
CA THR A 488 15.30 -5.45 -5.72
C THR A 488 14.17 -5.23 -4.72
N SER A 489 14.32 -4.26 -3.83
CA SER A 489 13.34 -3.95 -2.78
C SER A 489 12.04 -3.42 -3.36
N LEU A 490 10.94 -3.72 -2.68
CA LEU A 490 9.59 -3.33 -3.08
C LEU A 490 8.66 -3.29 -1.85
N TYR A 491 7.93 -2.21 -1.70
CA TYR A 491 6.81 -2.15 -0.77
C TYR A 491 5.58 -1.60 -1.49
N SER A 492 4.66 -2.48 -1.85
CA SER A 492 3.44 -2.12 -2.57
C SER A 492 2.29 -3.07 -2.23
N SER A 493 1.06 -2.56 -2.32
CA SER A 493 -0.16 -3.37 -2.19
C SER A 493 -0.41 -4.28 -3.40
N SER A 494 0.27 -4.04 -4.51
CA SER A 494 0.23 -4.84 -5.73
C SER A 494 1.65 -5.01 -6.28
N TYR A 495 1.98 -6.17 -6.81
CA TYR A 495 3.32 -6.54 -7.25
C TYR A 495 3.25 -7.72 -8.26
N ASN A 496 4.36 -8.00 -8.94
CA ASN A 496 4.50 -9.17 -9.78
C ASN A 496 4.45 -10.47 -8.93
N ALA A 497 3.52 -11.35 -9.27
CA ALA A 497 3.24 -12.56 -8.50
C ALA A 497 4.38 -13.59 -8.54
N ASP A 498 5.00 -13.78 -9.71
CA ASP A 498 6.10 -14.72 -9.90
C ASP A 498 7.31 -14.29 -9.07
N TYR A 499 7.64 -12.98 -9.07
CA TYR A 499 8.71 -12.42 -8.24
C TYR A 499 8.46 -12.60 -6.74
N GLN A 500 7.22 -12.37 -6.30
CA GLN A 500 6.83 -12.59 -4.91
C GLN A 500 6.94 -14.05 -4.50
N ASN A 501 6.45 -14.97 -5.35
CA ASN A 501 6.52 -16.41 -5.10
C ASN A 501 7.97 -16.89 -5.05
N PHE A 502 8.83 -16.42 -5.95
CA PHE A 502 10.24 -16.73 -5.98
C PHE A 502 10.94 -16.32 -4.67
N ARG A 503 10.73 -15.09 -4.22
CA ARG A 503 11.29 -14.63 -2.94
C ARG A 503 10.77 -15.42 -1.74
N LYS A 504 9.49 -15.72 -1.73
CA LYS A 504 8.83 -16.35 -0.57
C LYS A 504 8.98 -17.87 -0.53
N ASN A 505 8.86 -18.53 -1.66
CA ASN A 505 8.75 -20.00 -1.72
C ASN A 505 10.07 -20.67 -2.14
N ASP A 506 10.74 -20.12 -3.16
CA ASP A 506 11.97 -20.71 -3.68
C ASP A 506 13.19 -20.29 -2.83
N PHE A 507 13.35 -19.00 -2.57
CA PHE A 507 14.45 -18.51 -1.73
C PHE A 507 14.12 -18.45 -0.25
N GLN A 508 12.84 -18.37 0.12
CA GLN A 508 12.40 -18.23 1.50
C GLN A 508 13.15 -17.12 2.24
N VAL A 509 13.44 -16.02 1.51
CA VAL A 509 14.17 -14.88 2.07
C VAL A 509 13.46 -14.33 3.32
N GLU A 510 14.22 -13.59 4.12
CA GLU A 510 13.77 -13.01 5.39
C GLU A 510 12.39 -12.36 5.28
N GLN A 511 11.59 -12.52 6.31
CA GLN A 511 10.31 -11.85 6.36
C GLN A 511 10.51 -10.35 6.58
N PRO A 512 9.79 -9.51 5.82
CA PRO A 512 9.93 -8.07 5.93
C PRO A 512 9.57 -7.56 7.32
N TYR A 513 10.09 -6.40 7.64
CA TYR A 513 9.98 -5.77 8.95
C TYR A 513 8.54 -5.69 9.49
N ARG A 514 7.53 -5.42 8.65
CA ARG A 514 6.15 -5.24 9.12
C ARG A 514 5.17 -6.28 8.59
N ASN A 515 5.18 -6.55 7.31
CA ASN A 515 4.23 -7.46 6.68
C ASN A 515 4.78 -8.02 5.36
N PHE A 516 4.22 -9.10 4.87
CA PHE A 516 4.68 -9.80 3.67
C PHE A 516 4.53 -9.01 2.35
N LEU A 517 3.93 -7.81 2.37
CA LEU A 517 3.87 -6.90 1.22
C LEU A 517 5.16 -6.06 1.06
N MET A 518 6.03 -6.09 2.05
CA MET A 518 7.32 -5.41 2.06
C MET A 518 8.39 -6.41 1.66
N GLN A 519 9.12 -6.11 0.59
CA GLN A 519 10.26 -6.89 0.12
C GLN A 519 11.51 -6.07 0.40
N SER A 520 12.17 -6.32 1.51
CA SER A 520 13.41 -5.64 1.89
C SER A 520 14.58 -6.03 0.99
N VAL A 521 15.69 -5.33 1.11
CA VAL A 521 16.96 -5.75 0.50
C VAL A 521 17.40 -7.03 1.20
N SER A 522 17.45 -8.14 0.47
CA SER A 522 17.81 -9.42 1.05
C SER A 522 19.26 -9.42 1.54
N GLN A 523 19.51 -10.08 2.67
CA GLN A 523 20.84 -10.36 3.17
C GLN A 523 21.44 -11.65 2.59
N ASN A 524 20.59 -12.49 1.97
CA ASN A 524 21.00 -13.75 1.34
C ASN A 524 22.02 -13.50 0.22
N PRO A 525 23.27 -13.97 0.33
CA PRO A 525 24.33 -13.70 -0.65
C PRO A 525 24.05 -14.30 -2.02
N VAL A 526 23.44 -15.49 -2.07
CA VAL A 526 23.04 -16.15 -3.34
C VAL A 526 21.99 -15.33 -4.07
N PHE A 527 20.99 -14.85 -3.34
CA PHE A 527 19.95 -13.99 -3.91
C PHE A 527 20.54 -12.68 -4.45
N ARG A 528 21.44 -12.04 -3.70
CA ARG A 528 22.12 -10.81 -4.15
C ARG A 528 22.93 -11.06 -5.41
N GLN A 529 23.68 -12.17 -5.47
CA GLN A 529 24.47 -12.56 -6.64
C GLN A 529 23.56 -12.74 -7.86
N LEU A 530 22.53 -13.59 -7.77
CA LEU A 530 21.55 -13.85 -8.83
C LEU A 530 20.84 -12.58 -9.32
N MET A 531 20.44 -11.72 -8.39
CA MET A 531 19.75 -10.48 -8.75
C MET A 531 20.66 -9.38 -9.26
N GLY A 532 21.96 -9.62 -9.34
CA GLY A 532 22.94 -8.67 -9.86
C GLY A 532 23.12 -7.43 -8.98
N VAL A 533 23.05 -7.59 -7.66
CA VAL A 533 23.34 -6.52 -6.70
C VAL A 533 24.86 -6.38 -6.59
N LYS A 534 25.45 -5.63 -7.50
CA LYS A 534 26.90 -5.45 -7.56
C LYS A 534 27.41 -4.44 -6.54
N TYR A 535 26.63 -3.37 -6.30
CA TYR A 535 27.02 -2.32 -5.36
C TYR A 535 26.06 -2.23 -4.20
N LEU A 536 26.62 -2.12 -2.99
CA LEU A 536 25.89 -1.85 -1.76
C LEU A 536 26.38 -0.56 -1.13
N ILE A 537 25.45 0.27 -0.68
CA ILE A 537 25.77 1.43 0.15
C ILE A 537 25.39 1.05 1.57
N SER A 538 26.38 0.99 2.46
CA SER A 538 26.23 0.53 3.84
C SER A 538 27.12 1.33 4.78
N SER A 539 26.69 1.42 6.04
CA SER A 539 27.53 1.93 7.14
C SER A 539 28.31 0.83 7.87
N GLN A 540 28.06 -0.44 7.52
CA GLN A 540 28.67 -1.61 8.12
C GLN A 540 29.36 -2.46 7.06
N ASN A 541 30.33 -3.27 7.46
CA ASN A 541 30.92 -4.26 6.57
C ASN A 541 29.87 -5.27 6.10
N VAL A 542 30.03 -5.75 4.86
CA VAL A 542 29.10 -6.70 4.25
C VAL A 542 29.91 -7.87 3.69
N PRO A 543 29.79 -9.07 4.27
CA PRO A 543 30.53 -10.25 3.80
C PRO A 543 30.29 -10.52 2.31
N GLY A 544 31.36 -10.87 1.60
CA GLY A 544 31.36 -11.08 0.14
C GLY A 544 31.41 -9.78 -0.69
N TYR A 545 31.56 -8.61 -0.06
CA TYR A 545 31.70 -7.33 -0.72
C TYR A 545 32.97 -6.59 -0.26
N GLU A 546 33.75 -6.06 -1.19
CA GLU A 546 34.91 -5.23 -0.88
C GLU A 546 34.55 -3.76 -0.81
N LYS A 547 35.04 -3.05 0.21
CA LYS A 547 34.89 -1.61 0.31
C LYS A 547 35.70 -0.91 -0.78
N LYS A 548 35.05 -0.21 -1.69
CA LYS A 548 35.68 0.54 -2.78
C LYS A 548 35.87 2.03 -2.43
N TRP A 549 34.85 2.67 -1.81
CA TRP A 549 34.91 4.10 -1.51
C TRP A 549 34.20 4.44 -0.20
N MET A 550 34.75 5.37 0.53
CA MET A 550 34.06 6.08 1.61
C MET A 550 33.36 7.30 1.04
N THR A 551 32.11 7.53 1.47
CA THR A 551 31.33 8.71 1.13
C THR A 551 30.57 9.24 2.35
N ARG A 552 30.10 10.50 2.29
CA ARG A 552 29.25 11.05 3.35
C ARG A 552 27.86 10.40 3.44
N GLY A 553 27.43 9.71 2.39
CA GLY A 553 26.14 9.04 2.30
C GLY A 553 26.17 7.56 2.65
N GLY A 554 27.32 7.04 3.12
CA GLY A 554 27.58 5.64 3.39
C GLY A 554 28.77 5.13 2.56
N ASP A 555 29.39 4.04 3.02
CA ASP A 555 30.48 3.40 2.29
C ASP A 555 29.93 2.60 1.12
N VAL A 556 30.62 2.64 -0.01
CA VAL A 556 30.24 1.89 -1.21
C VAL A 556 31.06 0.61 -1.26
N TYR A 557 30.37 -0.50 -1.22
CA TYR A 557 30.91 -1.85 -1.31
C TYR A 557 30.59 -2.45 -2.67
N CYS A 558 31.47 -3.31 -3.20
CA CYS A 558 31.33 -3.95 -4.50
C CYS A 558 31.53 -5.46 -4.39
N ASN A 559 30.66 -6.23 -5.03
CA ASN A 559 30.84 -7.65 -5.31
C ASN A 559 31.11 -7.83 -6.81
N GLU A 560 32.34 -8.16 -7.20
CA GLU A 560 32.72 -8.37 -8.60
C GLU A 560 32.09 -9.65 -9.20
N ASN A 561 31.64 -10.60 -8.33
CA ASN A 561 31.01 -11.87 -8.73
C ASN A 561 29.50 -11.75 -8.91
N ALA A 562 28.91 -10.57 -8.74
CA ALA A 562 27.48 -10.36 -8.96
C ALA A 562 27.09 -10.66 -10.42
N ALA A 563 26.00 -11.41 -10.62
CA ALA A 563 25.45 -11.66 -11.95
C ALA A 563 25.10 -10.35 -12.66
N PRO A 564 25.38 -10.21 -13.97
CA PRO A 564 24.73 -9.15 -14.73
C PRO A 564 23.20 -9.31 -14.72
N ILE A 565 22.44 -8.21 -14.74
CA ILE A 565 20.97 -8.27 -14.85
C ILE A 565 20.52 -9.09 -16.08
N ALA A 566 21.35 -9.13 -17.13
CA ALA A 566 21.09 -9.90 -18.33
C ALA A 566 22.39 -10.52 -18.88
N TYR A 567 22.31 -11.80 -19.19
CA TYR A 567 23.44 -12.58 -19.72
C TYR A 567 22.94 -13.75 -20.56
N LYS A 568 23.82 -14.48 -21.19
CA LYS A 568 23.56 -15.72 -21.93
C LYS A 568 24.32 -16.88 -21.31
N THR A 569 23.65 -18.04 -21.21
CA THR A 569 24.26 -19.30 -20.77
C THR A 569 23.72 -20.50 -21.58
N ASN A 570 24.51 -21.56 -21.63
CA ASN A 570 24.08 -22.92 -22.05
C ASN A 570 24.03 -23.89 -20.87
N GLN A 571 24.38 -23.43 -19.67
CA GLN A 571 24.25 -24.21 -18.43
C GLN A 571 22.79 -24.11 -17.95
N THR A 572 22.00 -25.15 -18.27
CA THR A 572 20.56 -25.12 -17.98
C THR A 572 20.08 -26.42 -17.35
N MET A 573 19.17 -26.29 -16.39
CA MET A 573 18.46 -27.34 -15.68
C MET A 573 16.96 -27.19 -15.93
N SER A 574 16.21 -28.29 -16.01
CA SER A 574 14.76 -28.22 -16.13
C SER A 574 14.08 -27.84 -14.82
N GLU A 575 12.84 -27.23 -14.88
CA GLU A 575 12.05 -26.97 -13.68
C GLU A 575 11.71 -28.25 -12.91
N ALA A 576 11.49 -29.38 -13.60
CA ALA A 576 11.18 -30.65 -12.97
C ALA A 576 12.37 -31.20 -12.15
N GLU A 577 13.58 -31.06 -12.65
CA GLU A 577 14.81 -31.44 -11.95
C GLU A 577 15.10 -30.46 -10.79
N TYR A 578 14.85 -29.13 -10.98
CA TYR A 578 14.97 -28.15 -9.92
C TYR A 578 14.04 -28.46 -8.72
N ASP A 579 12.82 -28.89 -8.96
CA ASP A 579 11.85 -29.21 -7.91
C ASP A 579 12.26 -30.48 -7.08
N ARG A 580 13.30 -31.22 -7.51
CA ARG A 580 13.92 -32.35 -6.79
C ARG A 580 15.08 -31.93 -5.89
N LEU A 581 15.51 -30.66 -5.96
CA LEU A 581 16.58 -30.13 -5.14
C LEU A 581 16.06 -29.72 -3.76
N ASP A 582 16.76 -30.18 -2.72
CA ASP A 582 16.54 -29.77 -1.35
C ASP A 582 17.51 -28.63 -0.94
N PHE A 583 17.26 -28.05 0.20
CA PHE A 583 18.09 -27.00 0.76
C PHE A 583 19.48 -27.54 1.17
N PRO A 584 20.60 -26.84 0.90
CA PRO A 584 20.71 -25.52 0.28
C PRO A 584 20.85 -25.55 -1.26
N TYR A 585 20.83 -26.71 -1.88
CA TYR A 585 21.10 -26.90 -3.32
C TYR A 585 20.06 -26.20 -4.20
N ASN A 586 18.79 -26.11 -3.77
CA ASN A 586 17.75 -25.40 -4.48
C ASN A 586 18.01 -23.87 -4.59
N GLN A 587 18.85 -23.30 -3.71
CA GLN A 587 19.32 -21.92 -3.82
C GLN A 587 20.65 -21.82 -4.57
N LEU A 588 21.60 -22.68 -4.22
CA LEU A 588 22.94 -22.66 -4.81
C LEU A 588 22.97 -22.98 -6.31
N VAL A 589 22.00 -23.73 -6.82
CA VAL A 589 21.90 -24.06 -8.26
C VAL A 589 21.98 -22.81 -9.14
N PHE A 590 21.44 -21.67 -8.71
CA PHE A 590 21.47 -20.42 -9.46
C PHE A 590 22.86 -19.77 -9.59
N THR A 591 23.87 -20.31 -8.92
CA THR A 591 25.27 -19.90 -9.12
C THR A 591 25.96 -20.66 -10.26
N ARG A 592 25.40 -21.79 -10.72
CA ARG A 592 25.96 -22.63 -11.76
C ARG A 592 25.04 -22.89 -12.95
N TYR A 593 23.71 -22.90 -12.72
CA TYR A 593 22.72 -23.26 -13.73
C TYR A 593 21.56 -22.28 -13.75
N ALA A 594 21.05 -22.02 -14.94
CA ALA A 594 19.76 -21.36 -15.10
C ALA A 594 18.63 -22.41 -15.17
N VAL A 595 17.54 -22.17 -14.46
CA VAL A 595 16.36 -23.05 -14.50
C VAL A 595 15.48 -22.63 -15.67
N THR A 596 15.25 -23.55 -16.59
CA THR A 596 14.49 -23.32 -17.84
C THR A 596 13.48 -24.45 -18.06
N LYS A 597 12.63 -24.33 -19.07
CA LYS A 597 11.66 -25.39 -19.37
C LYS A 597 12.33 -26.68 -19.85
N ASP A 598 13.35 -26.57 -20.68
CA ASP A 598 13.93 -27.68 -21.45
C ASP A 598 15.44 -27.89 -21.09
N GLY A 599 15.83 -27.62 -19.85
CA GLY A 599 17.21 -27.84 -19.39
C GLY A 599 17.54 -29.32 -19.26
N THR A 600 18.82 -29.68 -19.43
CA THR A 600 19.27 -31.07 -19.60
C THR A 600 20.00 -31.66 -18.38
N VAL A 601 20.43 -30.83 -17.45
CA VAL A 601 21.22 -31.26 -16.28
C VAL A 601 20.28 -31.86 -15.22
N SER A 602 20.67 -32.98 -14.61
CA SER A 602 19.90 -33.66 -13.57
C SER A 602 20.15 -33.09 -12.17
N ALA A 603 19.22 -33.30 -11.25
CA ALA A 603 19.33 -32.87 -9.85
C ALA A 603 20.51 -33.55 -9.15
N GLU A 604 20.77 -34.80 -9.46
CA GLU A 604 21.88 -35.58 -8.91
C GLU A 604 23.23 -34.95 -9.31
N GLN A 605 23.42 -34.67 -10.62
CA GLN A 605 24.65 -34.04 -11.11
C GLN A 605 24.87 -32.67 -10.45
N VAL A 606 23.81 -31.87 -10.32
CA VAL A 606 23.89 -30.55 -9.63
C VAL A 606 24.31 -30.70 -8.18
N LYS A 607 23.76 -31.69 -7.45
CA LYS A 607 24.13 -31.94 -6.06
C LYS A 607 25.60 -32.39 -5.91
N GLU A 608 26.09 -33.26 -6.83
CA GLU A 608 27.50 -33.69 -6.82
C GLU A 608 28.44 -32.51 -7.05
N GLU A 609 28.18 -31.66 -8.04
CA GLU A 609 29.01 -30.49 -8.34
C GLU A 609 28.97 -29.42 -7.23
N LEU A 610 27.80 -29.20 -6.62
CA LEU A 610 27.65 -28.21 -5.56
C LEU A 610 28.12 -28.71 -4.18
N ALA A 611 28.29 -30.03 -4.01
CA ALA A 611 28.83 -30.60 -2.77
C ALA A 611 30.31 -30.18 -2.54
N GLU A 612 31.03 -29.76 -3.59
CA GLU A 612 32.36 -29.17 -3.47
C GLU A 612 32.35 -27.75 -2.88
N ASP A 613 31.23 -27.02 -3.03
CA ASP A 613 31.09 -25.64 -2.58
C ASP A 613 30.59 -25.52 -1.13
N VAL A 614 29.90 -26.54 -0.59
CA VAL A 614 29.30 -26.51 0.74
C VAL A 614 29.43 -27.83 1.50
N GLU A 615 29.69 -27.71 2.79
CA GLU A 615 29.77 -28.84 3.73
C GLU A 615 28.70 -28.72 4.81
N LYS A 616 28.14 -29.88 5.19
CA LYS A 616 27.22 -29.94 6.33
C LYS A 616 27.98 -29.66 7.63
N CYS A 617 27.42 -28.79 8.47
CA CYS A 617 28.04 -28.44 9.74
C CYS A 617 27.08 -28.61 10.93
N ASP A 618 27.67 -28.72 12.13
CA ASP A 618 26.92 -28.68 13.38
C ASP A 618 26.48 -27.24 13.69
N PHE A 619 25.19 -27.06 14.01
CA PHE A 619 24.63 -25.79 14.46
C PHE A 619 23.86 -26.03 15.74
N ARG A 620 24.52 -25.82 16.91
CA ARG A 620 23.98 -26.13 18.23
C ARG A 620 23.57 -24.86 18.97
N ILE A 621 22.30 -24.70 19.25
CA ILE A 621 21.79 -23.60 20.06
C ILE A 621 22.18 -23.84 21.53
N PRO A 622 22.86 -22.92 22.21
CA PRO A 622 23.24 -23.10 23.62
C PRO A 622 22.02 -23.33 24.52
N GLU A 623 22.13 -24.28 25.40
CA GLU A 623 21.09 -24.58 26.39
C GLU A 623 20.90 -23.42 27.37
N LYS A 624 19.67 -23.18 27.78
CA LYS A 624 19.31 -22.17 28.77
C LYS A 624 18.13 -22.58 29.60
N ASN A 625 18.25 -22.48 30.90
CA ASN A 625 17.15 -22.69 31.84
C ASN A 625 17.33 -21.79 33.07
N ASN A 626 16.68 -20.62 33.07
CA ASN A 626 16.78 -19.64 34.16
C ASN A 626 15.42 -19.16 34.69
N GLY A 627 14.34 -19.94 34.48
CA GLY A 627 12.98 -19.59 34.91
C GLY A 627 12.29 -18.52 34.06
N ILE A 628 13.04 -17.71 33.30
CA ILE A 628 12.55 -16.68 32.38
C ILE A 628 12.60 -17.21 30.95
N SER A 629 13.64 -17.96 30.62
CA SER A 629 13.92 -18.50 29.30
C SER A 629 14.30 -19.97 29.41
N LEU A 630 13.76 -20.77 28.51
CA LEU A 630 14.02 -22.20 28.38
C LEU A 630 14.44 -22.50 26.95
N VAL A 631 15.59 -23.09 26.75
CA VAL A 631 16.07 -23.72 25.53
C VAL A 631 16.62 -25.09 25.92
N VAL A 632 15.90 -26.14 25.57
CA VAL A 632 16.27 -27.52 25.93
C VAL A 632 16.30 -28.36 24.66
N PRO A 633 17.38 -29.09 24.41
CA PRO A 633 17.46 -30.03 23.31
C PRO A 633 16.41 -31.14 23.45
N THR A 634 15.90 -31.58 22.32
CA THR A 634 14.99 -32.71 22.18
C THR A 634 15.56 -33.69 21.14
N GLU A 635 15.00 -34.85 21.01
CA GLU A 635 15.46 -35.84 20.05
C GLU A 635 15.62 -35.31 18.60
N ASN A 636 14.72 -34.38 18.18
CA ASN A 636 14.69 -33.84 16.83
C ASN A 636 14.80 -32.30 16.80
N GLY A 637 15.47 -31.65 17.75
CA GLY A 637 15.65 -30.22 17.80
C GLY A 637 15.60 -29.58 19.17
N TYR A 638 14.78 -28.50 19.35
CA TYR A 638 14.77 -27.74 20.62
C TYR A 638 13.35 -27.37 21.02
N GLN A 639 13.08 -27.43 22.33
CA GLN A 639 11.93 -26.77 22.93
C GLN A 639 12.34 -25.39 23.42
N VAL A 640 11.59 -24.37 23.01
CA VAL A 640 11.91 -22.98 23.32
C VAL A 640 10.72 -22.29 24.00
N LYS A 641 11.02 -21.62 25.12
CA LYS A 641 10.07 -20.76 25.83
C LYS A 641 10.76 -19.46 26.25
N MET A 642 10.34 -18.34 25.65
CA MET A 642 10.93 -17.00 25.88
C MET A 642 9.88 -16.00 26.33
N LYS A 643 10.13 -15.28 27.45
CA LYS A 643 9.29 -14.15 27.90
C LYS A 643 9.60 -12.86 27.12
N LYS A 644 10.85 -12.71 26.66
CA LYS A 644 11.35 -11.64 25.77
C LYS A 644 12.38 -12.23 24.81
N ALA A 645 12.65 -11.54 23.70
CA ALA A 645 13.70 -11.94 22.77
C ALA A 645 15.07 -11.96 23.48
N GLN A 646 15.91 -12.96 23.10
CA GLN A 646 17.29 -13.11 23.61
C GLN A 646 18.23 -13.53 22.49
N GLU A 647 19.45 -13.02 22.55
CA GLU A 647 20.54 -13.37 21.65
C GLU A 647 21.40 -14.50 22.23
N PHE A 648 21.88 -15.36 21.34
CA PHE A 648 22.79 -16.45 21.59
C PHE A 648 23.92 -16.38 20.58
N GLU A 649 25.14 -16.61 21.05
CA GLU A 649 26.28 -16.86 20.17
C GLU A 649 26.32 -18.36 19.86
N VAL A 650 26.26 -18.69 18.58
CA VAL A 650 26.29 -20.07 18.10
C VAL A 650 27.62 -20.28 17.37
N ALA A 651 28.36 -21.31 17.72
CA ALA A 651 29.62 -21.66 17.07
C ALA A 651 29.38 -22.10 15.63
N VAL A 652 30.24 -21.69 14.72
CA VAL A 652 30.26 -22.07 13.31
C VAL A 652 31.70 -22.41 12.88
N PRO A 653 31.88 -23.27 11.85
CA PRO A 653 33.20 -23.51 11.28
C PRO A 653 33.84 -22.23 10.75
N GLU A 654 35.10 -22.02 11.11
CA GLU A 654 35.87 -20.83 10.65
C GLU A 654 36.16 -20.92 9.15
N GLN A 655 35.96 -19.81 8.45
CA GLN A 655 36.33 -19.67 7.05
C GLN A 655 37.76 -19.08 6.98
N GLU A 656 38.75 -19.90 6.68
CA GLU A 656 40.16 -19.49 6.84
C GLU A 656 40.67 -18.61 5.67
N GLU A 657 40.21 -18.84 4.45
CA GLU A 657 40.78 -18.21 3.24
C GLU A 657 40.04 -16.94 2.83
N LYS A 658 38.72 -16.98 2.76
CA LYS A 658 37.88 -15.87 2.27
C LYS A 658 36.52 -15.86 3.03
N ASP A 659 35.74 -14.81 2.80
CA ASP A 659 34.37 -14.73 3.31
C ASP A 659 33.55 -15.95 2.88
N GLY A 660 32.69 -16.45 3.76
CA GLY A 660 31.88 -17.62 3.52
C GLY A 660 30.37 -17.33 3.59
N VAL A 661 29.59 -18.40 3.53
CA VAL A 661 28.14 -18.37 3.69
C VAL A 661 27.72 -19.49 4.66
N LEU A 662 26.84 -19.15 5.59
CA LEU A 662 26.13 -20.08 6.47
C LEU A 662 24.70 -20.23 5.99
N PHE A 663 24.30 -21.45 5.71
CA PHE A 663 22.94 -21.85 5.40
C PHE A 663 22.33 -22.58 6.58
N VAL A 664 21.18 -22.13 7.09
CA VAL A 664 20.45 -22.78 8.19
C VAL A 664 18.97 -22.86 7.84
N GLN A 665 18.40 -24.04 8.01
CA GLN A 665 16.97 -24.25 7.85
C GLN A 665 16.42 -25.11 8.98
N PHE A 666 15.23 -24.74 9.47
CA PHE A 666 14.51 -25.52 10.47
C PHE A 666 13.00 -25.24 10.41
N ARG A 667 12.24 -26.15 10.96
CA ARG A 667 10.79 -26.04 11.05
C ARG A 667 10.36 -25.51 12.42
N ILE A 668 9.39 -24.58 12.43
CA ILE A 668 8.78 -24.01 13.65
C ILE A 668 7.39 -24.59 13.87
N GLU A 669 7.18 -25.13 15.07
CA GLU A 669 5.86 -25.49 15.57
C GLU A 669 5.46 -24.52 16.70
N ASN A 670 4.53 -23.60 16.41
CA ASN A 670 4.08 -22.59 17.36
C ASN A 670 3.04 -23.15 18.33
N LYS A 671 3.38 -23.26 19.62
CA LYS A 671 2.48 -23.75 20.68
C LYS A 671 1.38 -22.71 21.06
N LYS A 672 1.53 -21.45 20.63
CA LYS A 672 0.57 -20.37 20.85
C LYS A 672 0.22 -19.66 19.53
N PRO A 673 -0.60 -20.28 18.66
CA PRO A 673 -0.82 -19.81 17.28
C PRO A 673 -1.37 -18.37 17.16
N LYS A 674 -1.95 -17.82 18.23
CA LYS A 674 -2.43 -16.43 18.29
C LYS A 674 -1.31 -15.40 18.54
N LYS A 675 -0.04 -15.83 18.65
CA LYS A 675 1.13 -14.96 18.84
C LYS A 675 2.11 -15.18 17.70
N ASP A 676 2.80 -14.12 17.33
CA ASP A 676 3.89 -14.17 16.36
C ASP A 676 5.09 -14.90 16.95
N ILE A 677 5.86 -15.58 16.11
CA ILE A 677 7.21 -16.07 16.39
C ILE A 677 8.15 -15.37 15.43
N GLU A 678 9.25 -14.85 15.96
CA GLU A 678 10.30 -14.16 15.19
C GLU A 678 11.66 -14.67 15.64
N ILE A 679 12.49 -15.05 14.68
CA ILE A 679 13.87 -15.51 14.92
C ILE A 679 14.74 -14.79 13.91
N SER A 680 15.91 -14.29 14.32
CA SER A 680 16.89 -13.70 13.40
C SER A 680 18.27 -14.33 13.58
N LEU A 681 18.98 -14.48 12.48
CA LEU A 681 20.35 -14.95 12.40
C LEU A 681 21.20 -13.88 11.72
N GLU A 682 22.22 -13.34 12.41
CA GLU A 682 23.02 -12.21 11.93
C GLU A 682 22.20 -11.03 11.38
N GLY A 683 21.05 -10.75 12.04
CA GLY A 683 20.13 -9.70 11.61
C GLY A 683 19.14 -10.10 10.50
N GLU A 684 19.38 -11.22 9.78
CA GLU A 684 18.39 -11.75 8.85
C GLU A 684 17.22 -12.36 9.61
N ARG A 685 16.01 -11.91 9.33
CA ARG A 685 14.83 -12.21 10.13
C ARG A 685 13.84 -13.10 9.43
N ASN A 686 13.38 -14.15 10.10
CA ASN A 686 12.20 -14.92 9.73
C ASN A 686 11.10 -14.75 10.76
N LYS A 687 9.86 -14.77 10.28
CA LYS A 687 8.66 -14.56 11.10
C LYS A 687 7.55 -15.53 10.71
N LEU A 688 6.94 -16.17 11.71
CA LEU A 688 5.62 -16.79 11.59
C LEU A 688 4.60 -15.90 12.25
N SER A 689 3.73 -15.28 11.47
CA SER A 689 2.70 -14.38 12.00
C SER A 689 1.57 -15.14 12.71
N SER A 690 0.94 -14.50 13.69
CA SER A 690 -0.27 -14.97 14.37
C SER A 690 -1.35 -15.36 13.35
N ILE A 691 -2.09 -16.46 13.59
CA ILE A 691 -3.25 -16.87 12.78
C ILE A 691 -4.35 -15.80 12.73
N GLN A 692 -4.37 -14.87 13.69
CA GLN A 692 -5.29 -13.74 13.73
C GLN A 692 -4.73 -12.50 13.03
N HIS A 693 -3.48 -12.56 12.55
CA HIS A 693 -2.90 -11.44 11.82
C HIS A 693 -3.54 -11.33 10.44
N MET A 694 -3.90 -10.11 10.08
CA MET A 694 -4.57 -9.83 8.81
C MET A 694 -3.77 -10.25 7.57
N TYR A 695 -2.46 -10.31 7.71
CA TYR A 695 -1.51 -10.77 6.70
C TYR A 695 -0.80 -12.02 7.22
N TYR A 696 -1.60 -13.06 7.57
CA TYR A 696 -1.04 -14.34 7.99
C TYR A 696 -0.15 -14.91 6.88
N ASN A 697 1.12 -15.15 7.19
CA ASN A 697 2.09 -15.59 6.19
C ASN A 697 2.28 -17.11 6.10
N GLY A 698 1.86 -17.87 7.11
CA GLY A 698 1.99 -19.33 7.16
C GLY A 698 3.43 -19.86 7.08
N ASN A 699 4.42 -19.00 7.38
CA ASN A 699 5.85 -19.33 7.31
C ASN A 699 6.25 -20.24 8.47
N THR A 700 6.18 -21.55 8.29
CA THR A 700 6.57 -22.55 9.30
C THR A 700 7.98 -23.11 9.07
N VAL A 701 8.60 -22.85 7.93
CA VAL A 701 9.99 -23.22 7.64
C VAL A 701 10.81 -21.94 7.62
N PHE A 702 11.74 -21.82 8.56
CA PHE A 702 12.65 -20.69 8.65
C PHE A 702 13.95 -21.05 7.95
N THR A 703 14.33 -20.23 6.98
CA THR A 703 15.50 -20.43 6.13
C THR A 703 16.37 -19.19 6.18
N TYR A 704 17.65 -19.41 6.35
CA TYR A 704 18.68 -18.38 6.42
C TYR A 704 19.81 -18.71 5.48
N ALA A 705 20.35 -17.70 4.80
CA ALA A 705 21.61 -17.74 4.11
C ALA A 705 22.33 -16.43 4.43
N VAL A 706 23.29 -16.46 5.33
CA VAL A 706 23.98 -15.28 5.83
C VAL A 706 25.46 -15.32 5.50
N GLY A 707 26.02 -14.18 5.13
CA GLY A 707 27.46 -14.09 4.89
C GLY A 707 28.25 -14.24 6.20
N LEU A 708 29.37 -14.94 6.13
CA LEU A 708 30.37 -15.04 7.20
C LEU A 708 31.61 -14.25 6.80
N GLU A 709 32.13 -13.42 7.68
CA GLU A 709 33.44 -12.79 7.47
C GLU A 709 34.57 -13.83 7.64
N LYS A 710 35.67 -13.64 6.91
CA LYS A 710 36.90 -14.41 7.10
C LYS A 710 37.28 -14.43 8.58
N GLY A 711 37.55 -15.60 9.14
CA GLY A 711 37.94 -15.79 10.54
C GLY A 711 36.77 -15.73 11.55
N GLN A 712 35.53 -15.55 11.12
CA GLN A 712 34.37 -15.55 12.03
C GLN A 712 34.11 -16.97 12.57
N LYS A 713 33.99 -17.09 13.91
CA LYS A 713 33.81 -18.38 14.64
C LYS A 713 32.45 -18.53 15.30
N THR A 714 31.71 -17.43 15.41
CA THR A 714 30.36 -17.44 16.01
C THR A 714 29.42 -16.57 15.20
N VAL A 715 28.12 -16.89 15.30
CA VAL A 715 27.02 -16.10 14.73
C VAL A 715 26.00 -15.76 15.79
N ARG A 716 25.33 -14.63 15.65
CA ARG A 716 24.29 -14.17 16.57
C ARG A 716 22.95 -14.70 16.16
N LEU A 717 22.35 -15.55 16.99
CA LEU A 717 21.00 -16.07 16.85
C LEU A 717 20.09 -15.39 17.87
N SER A 718 19.09 -14.65 17.43
CA SER A 718 18.07 -14.06 18.31
C SER A 718 16.80 -14.91 18.30
N LEU A 719 16.47 -15.53 19.42
CA LEU A 719 15.22 -16.26 19.64
C LEU A 719 14.16 -15.32 20.19
N GLY A 720 13.09 -15.10 19.44
CA GLY A 720 12.01 -14.20 19.80
C GLY A 720 11.10 -14.71 20.92
N LYS A 721 10.32 -13.79 21.49
CA LYS A 721 9.32 -14.10 22.51
C LYS A 721 8.31 -15.12 22.01
N GLY A 722 8.08 -16.20 22.78
CA GLY A 722 7.09 -17.20 22.43
C GLY A 722 7.27 -18.53 23.16
N GLU A 723 6.46 -19.50 22.77
CA GLU A 723 6.57 -20.89 23.19
C GLU A 723 6.41 -21.74 21.92
N TYR A 724 7.49 -22.39 21.49
CA TYR A 724 7.56 -23.09 20.20
C TYR A 724 8.61 -24.18 20.21
N THR A 725 8.53 -25.07 19.25
CA THR A 725 9.52 -26.12 19.02
C THR A 725 10.24 -25.86 17.69
N ILE A 726 11.56 -25.96 17.71
CA ILE A 726 12.42 -25.98 16.51
C ILE A 726 12.65 -27.46 16.17
N LYS A 727 12.39 -27.88 14.92
CA LYS A 727 12.54 -29.26 14.45
C LYS A 727 13.29 -29.30 13.12
N ASP A 728 13.78 -30.48 12.76
CA ASP A 728 14.35 -30.80 11.45
C ASP A 728 15.45 -29.77 11.03
N MET A 729 16.35 -29.45 11.94
CA MET A 729 17.39 -28.45 11.71
C MET A 729 18.51 -29.01 10.84
N SER A 730 18.85 -28.25 9.78
CA SER A 730 20.01 -28.52 8.95
C SER A 730 20.85 -27.26 8.79
N ALA A 731 22.16 -27.41 8.78
CA ALA A 731 23.11 -26.30 8.58
C ALA A 731 24.25 -26.72 7.67
N TYR A 732 24.70 -25.77 6.87
CA TYR A 732 25.81 -25.95 5.96
C TYR A 732 26.66 -24.69 5.94
N THR A 733 27.97 -24.84 5.76
CA THR A 733 28.90 -23.72 5.51
C THR A 733 29.61 -23.93 4.20
N GLY A 734 30.02 -22.86 3.57
CA GLY A 734 30.74 -22.93 2.31
C GLY A 734 31.09 -21.57 1.75
N VAL A 735 31.57 -21.60 0.51
CA VAL A 735 31.98 -20.43 -0.24
C VAL A 735 31.16 -20.34 -1.51
N LEU A 736 30.72 -19.12 -1.86
CA LEU A 736 29.99 -18.93 -3.10
C LEU A 736 30.90 -19.04 -4.31
N ASN A 737 30.47 -19.80 -5.30
CA ASN A 737 31.12 -19.86 -6.60
C ASN A 737 31.06 -18.49 -7.30
N GLU A 738 32.13 -18.15 -8.05
CA GLU A 738 32.23 -16.90 -8.79
C GLU A 738 31.25 -16.81 -9.98
N GLY A 739 30.65 -17.94 -10.39
CA GLY A 739 29.62 -17.98 -11.43
C GLY A 739 30.16 -17.66 -12.84
N THR A 740 31.48 -17.63 -13.04
CA THR A 740 32.13 -17.26 -14.30
C THR A 740 31.67 -18.15 -15.46
N ASP A 741 31.44 -19.44 -15.20
CA ASP A 741 31.00 -20.42 -16.22
C ASP A 741 29.51 -20.23 -16.59
N LEU A 742 28.72 -19.67 -15.70
CA LEU A 742 27.30 -19.38 -15.95
C LEU A 742 27.17 -18.14 -16.85
N TYR A 743 27.95 -17.07 -16.62
CA TYR A 743 27.82 -15.80 -17.34
C TYR A 743 28.64 -15.76 -18.60
N GLN A 744 28.43 -16.74 -19.50
CA GLN A 744 29.27 -16.96 -20.70
C GLN A 744 29.30 -15.79 -21.65
N SER A 745 28.28 -15.00 -21.73
CA SER A 745 28.18 -13.78 -22.51
C SER A 745 27.33 -12.75 -21.79
N VAL A 746 27.89 -11.56 -21.61
CA VAL A 746 27.20 -10.46 -20.90
C VAL A 746 26.52 -9.55 -21.89
N PHE A 747 25.26 -9.19 -21.57
CA PHE A 747 24.49 -8.22 -22.33
C PHE A 747 25.00 -6.80 -22.05
N ARG A 748 25.44 -6.13 -23.09
CA ARG A 748 25.88 -4.72 -23.03
C ARG A 748 24.70 -3.82 -23.29
N VAL A 749 24.13 -3.29 -22.21
CA VAL A 749 22.99 -2.37 -22.27
C VAL A 749 23.39 -1.06 -22.93
N ASP A 750 22.52 -0.55 -23.80
CA ASP A 750 22.58 0.83 -24.29
C ASP A 750 21.86 1.74 -23.29
N LYS A 751 22.60 2.40 -22.40
CA LYS A 751 22.06 3.23 -21.32
C LYS A 751 21.26 4.43 -21.83
N GLU A 752 21.60 5.00 -22.97
CA GLU A 752 20.90 6.14 -23.58
C GLU A 752 19.52 5.73 -24.11
N GLN A 753 19.43 4.54 -24.73
CA GLN A 753 18.21 4.00 -25.29
C GLN A 753 17.36 3.24 -24.27
N THR A 754 17.96 2.76 -23.16
CA THR A 754 17.26 2.02 -22.11
C THR A 754 16.58 2.96 -21.15
N LYS A 755 15.30 3.19 -21.35
CA LYS A 755 14.49 4.09 -20.51
C LYS A 755 13.00 3.80 -20.62
N GLY A 756 12.27 4.04 -19.52
CA GLY A 756 10.84 3.78 -19.47
C GLY A 756 10.53 2.30 -19.67
N ASN A 757 9.80 1.99 -20.74
CA ASN A 757 9.36 0.65 -21.07
C ASN A 757 10.27 -0.07 -22.10
N LEU A 758 11.42 0.49 -22.44
CA LEU A 758 12.36 -0.05 -23.42
C LEU A 758 13.70 -0.38 -22.75
N ILE A 759 14.20 -1.61 -22.98
CA ILE A 759 15.55 -2.05 -22.69
C ILE A 759 16.20 -2.46 -24.01
N GLN A 760 17.35 -1.91 -24.35
CA GLN A 760 18.04 -2.18 -25.59
C GLN A 760 19.54 -2.37 -25.34
N GLY A 761 20.15 -3.24 -26.12
CA GLY A 761 21.59 -3.46 -26.05
C GLY A 761 22.07 -4.49 -27.05
N ARG A 762 23.30 -4.96 -26.85
CA ARG A 762 23.96 -5.94 -27.73
C ARG A 762 24.58 -7.06 -26.92
N ILE A 763 24.62 -8.24 -27.51
CA ILE A 763 25.32 -9.41 -26.96
C ILE A 763 26.09 -10.12 -28.09
N LYS A 764 27.18 -10.76 -27.72
CA LYS A 764 27.97 -11.62 -28.62
C LYS A 764 28.00 -13.00 -27.97
N SER A 765 27.48 -14.01 -28.66
CA SER A 765 27.47 -15.39 -28.21
C SER A 765 28.25 -16.29 -29.16
N GLN A 766 29.05 -17.21 -28.59
CA GLN A 766 29.81 -18.17 -29.38
C GLN A 766 29.02 -19.46 -29.67
N LYS A 767 28.02 -19.80 -28.84
CA LYS A 767 27.21 -21.01 -28.93
C LYS A 767 25.72 -20.61 -28.72
N ASP A 768 24.81 -21.47 -29.17
CA ASP A 768 23.40 -21.38 -28.85
C ASP A 768 23.18 -21.51 -27.33
N GLY A 769 22.10 -20.99 -26.81
CA GLY A 769 21.73 -21.12 -25.42
C GLY A 769 20.57 -20.19 -25.00
N MET A 770 20.45 -19.95 -23.72
CA MET A 770 19.37 -19.14 -23.16
C MET A 770 19.88 -17.75 -22.79
N PHE A 771 19.16 -16.73 -23.24
CA PHE A 771 19.29 -15.39 -22.69
C PHE A 771 18.47 -15.31 -21.43
N ILE A 772 19.11 -14.98 -20.34
CA ILE A 772 18.56 -14.96 -18.99
C ILE A 772 18.55 -13.52 -18.49
N THR A 773 17.48 -13.12 -17.82
CA THR A 773 17.47 -11.86 -17.08
C THR A 773 17.05 -12.09 -15.63
N SER A 774 17.38 -11.15 -14.74
CA SER A 774 16.79 -11.06 -13.40
C SER A 774 15.66 -10.01 -13.34
N ILE A 775 14.96 -9.81 -14.48
CA ILE A 775 13.75 -8.96 -14.59
C ILE A 775 12.52 -9.86 -14.47
N PRO A 776 11.59 -9.61 -13.53
CA PRO A 776 10.40 -10.44 -13.38
C PRO A 776 9.60 -10.58 -14.67
N PHE A 777 9.21 -11.80 -15.00
CA PHE A 777 8.42 -12.11 -16.18
C PHE A 777 7.02 -11.48 -16.08
N ASP A 778 6.56 -10.89 -17.17
CA ASP A 778 5.19 -10.39 -17.33
C ASP A 778 4.73 -10.59 -18.78
N LYS A 779 3.43 -10.81 -18.97
CA LYS A 779 2.83 -11.02 -20.29
C LYS A 779 2.91 -9.81 -21.21
N GLY A 780 3.22 -8.63 -20.67
CA GLY A 780 3.38 -7.38 -21.42
C GLY A 780 4.69 -7.27 -22.19
N PHE A 781 5.65 -8.17 -22.01
CA PHE A 781 6.93 -8.12 -22.74
C PHE A 781 6.81 -8.56 -24.19
N GLU A 782 7.38 -7.76 -25.08
CA GLU A 782 7.64 -8.06 -26.48
C GLU A 782 9.13 -7.92 -26.74
N MET A 783 9.73 -8.90 -27.41
CA MET A 783 11.16 -8.91 -27.69
C MET A 783 11.46 -9.08 -29.16
N THR A 784 12.53 -8.42 -29.59
CA THR A 784 13.10 -8.61 -30.92
C THR A 784 14.60 -8.84 -30.84
N ILE A 785 15.09 -9.79 -31.64
CA ILE A 785 16.50 -10.05 -31.91
C ILE A 785 16.74 -9.64 -33.36
N ASP A 786 17.64 -8.69 -33.59
CA ASP A 786 17.97 -8.16 -34.92
C ASP A 786 16.74 -7.70 -35.73
N GLY A 787 15.71 -7.22 -35.03
CA GLY A 787 14.44 -6.79 -35.62
C GLY A 787 13.40 -7.88 -35.76
N VAL A 788 13.72 -9.14 -35.57
CA VAL A 788 12.79 -10.27 -35.64
C VAL A 788 12.16 -10.53 -34.30
N LYS A 789 10.82 -10.65 -34.23
CA LYS A 789 10.07 -10.91 -33.00
C LYS A 789 10.33 -12.34 -32.51
N VAL A 790 10.67 -12.49 -31.21
CA VAL A 790 10.90 -13.78 -30.56
C VAL A 790 9.93 -13.98 -29.39
N LYS A 791 9.69 -15.23 -29.04
CA LYS A 791 8.82 -15.60 -27.92
C LYS A 791 9.59 -15.50 -26.61
N CYS A 792 9.03 -14.76 -25.66
CA CYS A 792 9.51 -14.71 -24.27
C CYS A 792 9.06 -15.95 -23.49
N GLU A 793 9.88 -16.40 -22.59
CA GLU A 793 9.55 -17.47 -21.64
C GLU A 793 10.00 -17.11 -20.22
N LYS A 794 9.46 -17.85 -19.26
CA LYS A 794 9.84 -17.72 -17.87
C LYS A 794 11.07 -18.60 -17.59
N VAL A 795 12.11 -17.98 -17.03
CA VAL A 795 13.33 -18.65 -16.60
C VAL A 795 13.56 -18.43 -15.11
N ASN A 796 14.37 -19.25 -14.46
CA ASN A 796 14.66 -19.17 -13.03
C ASN A 796 13.37 -18.97 -12.20
N LYS A 797 12.30 -19.71 -12.55
CA LYS A 797 10.97 -19.69 -11.89
C LYS A 797 10.19 -18.38 -11.98
N ALA A 798 10.84 -17.23 -12.18
CA ALA A 798 10.19 -15.93 -12.06
C ALA A 798 10.59 -14.89 -13.11
N PHE A 799 11.63 -15.10 -13.89
CA PHE A 799 12.26 -14.05 -14.66
C PHE A 799 12.10 -14.23 -16.16
N LEU A 800 12.37 -13.16 -16.89
CA LEU A 800 12.27 -13.08 -18.33
C LEU A 800 13.49 -13.70 -19.01
N GLY A 801 13.27 -14.61 -19.99
CA GLY A 801 14.31 -15.17 -20.82
C GLY A 801 13.80 -15.57 -22.21
N PHE A 802 14.71 -16.07 -23.05
CA PHE A 802 14.41 -16.59 -24.38
C PHE A 802 15.63 -17.33 -24.94
N HIS A 803 15.40 -18.16 -25.96
CA HIS A 803 16.46 -18.83 -26.70
C HIS A 803 17.23 -17.84 -27.58
N LEU A 804 18.58 -17.92 -27.55
CA LEU A 804 19.48 -17.08 -28.32
C LEU A 804 20.49 -17.95 -29.09
N GLU A 805 20.53 -17.78 -30.39
CA GLU A 805 21.52 -18.45 -31.27
C GLU A 805 22.92 -17.87 -31.10
N ALA A 806 23.93 -18.55 -31.64
CA ALA A 806 25.29 -18.06 -31.72
C ALA A 806 25.37 -16.85 -32.68
N GLY A 807 26.09 -15.82 -32.30
CA GLY A 807 26.22 -14.63 -33.14
C GLY A 807 26.44 -13.33 -32.38
N LYS A 808 26.40 -12.23 -33.14
CA LYS A 808 26.32 -10.87 -32.58
C LYS A 808 24.90 -10.37 -32.77
N HIS A 809 24.21 -10.10 -31.69
CA HIS A 809 22.79 -9.76 -31.73
C HIS A 809 22.55 -8.39 -31.11
N LYS A 810 21.60 -7.66 -31.72
CA LYS A 810 20.94 -6.48 -31.13
C LYS A 810 19.62 -6.92 -30.54
N ILE A 811 19.49 -6.81 -29.22
CA ILE A 811 18.28 -7.21 -28.48
C ILE A 811 17.52 -5.95 -28.09
N ARG A 812 16.21 -6.01 -28.31
CA ARG A 812 15.27 -4.98 -27.87
C ARG A 812 14.13 -5.64 -27.11
N ILE A 813 13.95 -5.26 -25.85
CA ILE A 813 12.90 -5.71 -24.95
C ILE A 813 11.97 -4.52 -24.73
N LEU A 814 10.73 -4.63 -25.16
CA LEU A 814 9.72 -3.60 -25.02
C LEU A 814 8.60 -4.11 -24.12
N TYR A 815 8.15 -3.28 -23.19
CA TYR A 815 7.03 -3.60 -22.32
C TYR A 815 5.80 -2.77 -22.66
N HIS A 816 4.67 -3.46 -22.81
CA HIS A 816 3.35 -2.86 -22.91
C HIS A 816 2.45 -3.36 -21.79
N ALA A 817 2.07 -2.47 -20.88
CA ALA A 817 1.24 -2.87 -19.77
C ALA A 817 -0.13 -3.37 -20.23
N PRO A 818 -0.54 -4.58 -19.80
CA PRO A 818 -1.84 -5.13 -20.20
C PRO A 818 -2.99 -4.16 -19.91
N GLY A 819 -3.85 -3.95 -20.90
CA GLY A 819 -5.02 -3.07 -20.77
C GLY A 819 -4.79 -1.59 -21.11
N VAL A 820 -3.55 -1.12 -21.33
CA VAL A 820 -3.27 0.30 -21.63
C VAL A 820 -3.96 0.76 -22.91
N THR A 821 -3.89 -0.01 -23.98
CA THR A 821 -4.55 0.32 -25.25
C THR A 821 -6.07 0.42 -25.08
N ALA A 822 -6.69 -0.55 -24.43
CA ALA A 822 -8.12 -0.53 -24.12
C ALA A 822 -8.50 0.66 -23.23
N GLY A 823 -7.67 0.99 -22.26
CA GLY A 823 -7.84 2.16 -21.39
C GLY A 823 -7.80 3.49 -22.18
N LYS A 824 -6.83 3.64 -23.08
CA LYS A 824 -6.72 4.81 -23.98
C LYS A 824 -7.94 4.95 -24.89
N ILE A 825 -8.42 3.84 -25.48
CA ILE A 825 -9.64 3.83 -26.31
C ILE A 825 -10.85 4.26 -25.47
N LEU A 826 -11.03 3.69 -24.28
CA LEU A 826 -12.14 4.02 -23.39
C LEU A 826 -12.13 5.50 -22.99
N THR A 827 -10.96 6.05 -22.67
CA THR A 827 -10.78 7.48 -22.37
C THR A 827 -11.13 8.34 -23.58
N GLY A 828 -10.68 7.96 -24.79
CA GLY A 828 -11.03 8.64 -26.03
C GLY A 828 -12.55 8.69 -26.28
N LEU A 829 -13.24 7.57 -26.07
CA LEU A 829 -14.71 7.51 -26.17
C LEU A 829 -15.38 8.43 -25.12
N GLY A 830 -14.87 8.46 -23.88
CA GLY A 830 -15.34 9.38 -22.84
C GLY A 830 -15.21 10.85 -23.24
N VAL A 831 -14.07 11.22 -23.84
CA VAL A 831 -13.83 12.58 -24.36
C VAL A 831 -14.83 12.92 -25.48
N LEU A 832 -15.05 12.01 -26.42
CA LEU A 832 -16.02 12.22 -27.51
C LEU A 832 -17.45 12.44 -26.98
N ILE A 833 -17.87 11.68 -25.96
CA ILE A 833 -19.18 11.86 -25.31
C ILE A 833 -19.30 13.26 -24.70
N VAL A 834 -18.25 13.76 -24.04
CA VAL A 834 -18.24 15.11 -23.43
C VAL A 834 -18.34 16.19 -24.51
N ILE A 835 -17.55 16.07 -25.59
CA ILE A 835 -17.56 17.01 -26.72
C ILE A 835 -18.94 17.02 -27.39
N ALA A 836 -19.50 15.84 -27.72
CA ALA A 836 -20.83 15.72 -28.32
C ALA A 836 -21.92 16.36 -27.43
N GLY A 837 -21.82 16.17 -26.10
CA GLY A 837 -22.71 16.81 -25.14
C GLY A 837 -22.58 18.34 -25.10
N ALA A 838 -21.39 18.88 -25.27
CA ALA A 838 -21.13 20.33 -25.33
C ALA A 838 -21.68 20.94 -26.63
N VAL A 839 -21.44 20.29 -27.76
CA VAL A 839 -21.94 20.74 -29.08
C VAL A 839 -23.47 20.75 -29.15
N ARG A 840 -24.13 19.69 -28.64
CA ARG A 840 -25.61 19.67 -28.56
C ARG A 840 -26.17 20.83 -27.74
N LYS A 841 -25.53 21.16 -26.61
CA LYS A 841 -25.97 22.29 -25.77
C LYS A 841 -25.85 23.62 -26.52
N LYS A 842 -24.80 23.82 -27.31
CA LYS A 842 -24.62 25.06 -28.09
C LYS A 842 -25.71 25.18 -29.15
N LYS A 843 -26.01 24.14 -29.91
CA LYS A 843 -27.09 24.09 -30.92
C LYS A 843 -28.51 24.26 -30.34
N CYS A 844 -28.75 23.92 -29.09
CA CYS A 844 -30.05 24.15 -28.43
C CYS A 844 -30.16 25.56 -27.79
N ALA A 845 -29.07 26.32 -27.69
CA ALA A 845 -29.02 27.68 -27.16
C ALA A 845 -29.01 28.76 -28.29
N GLU A 846 -28.63 28.37 -29.50
CA GLU A 846 -28.87 29.11 -30.77
C GLU A 846 -30.28 28.79 -31.29
#